data_a0e044bb783400235bf88c580ea69edf
#
_entry.id   a0e044bb783400235bf88c580ea69edf
#
_cell.length_a   1.000
_cell.length_b   1.000
_cell.length_c   1.000
_cell.angle_alpha   90.00
_cell.angle_beta   90.00
_cell.angle_gamma   90.00
#
_symmetry.space_group_name_H-M   'P 1'
#
loop_
_entity.id
_entity.type
_entity.pdbx_description
1 polymer ?
#
loop_
_entity_poly.entity_id
_entity_poly.type
_entity_poly.pdbx_seq_one_letter_code
_entity_poly.pdbx_strand_id
1 'polypeptide(L)'
;FNVSYTPDSLIEDKPDTYSSRNNLDERDFMETNVWVSGPIIKDMLFFYLLVNPEDDEYLDTGTSQQYIYKKDETFFGGKLDFYGGDKVHLEYTYFNDDAENVEDTYSYDADTGATSLVGPSFYNIGGENHIGKASFLITDNLTAAITYGSNEYNRTTSGANDAAPACYLHPSSAKNPGSGWLPCGSWTNFSISVGDDEREIMRYDIDYYVGKHHLRLGFEEEELTAVDNTINSGGVYYMYFNSPSYGSYTGNSVAGQPYVRKRTYINGGSFETNQEVLYLQDSWQVNDQLMVNAGIRRSSYDNKNANGETFVKTEDQDAIRLGVTYDIDGDGNRKIFGSYGEYYLPIAANTNIRMAGGETYIHDFYETTADQHGSDNPALGAKVGGVVYGDGSVPDTRSTTDNSLEPMYQEEFILGYAQTLESGMLEGFDLGVTFTSRSLASTIEDVAIDAAVLAYCDANGITVTNTGNTCAEEWTGFHQYVLTNPGSDMNVYLPELGTTVELSAADLNYPEVSREYKAVAIALDRPFDGDWGLKASYTWSSTKGNYEGTVKSDNGQDDAGITQDFDQPGLTDGSYGYLPNHRRHLLKVFGTKAINDKLTLGMAFRAESPRKFGCIGTHPTDVFASAYGDSSWYCEGTLTPRASAFESDTITTLDALLSYRFSERLIFRLDMFNVLDSQAVTDMNEYGESGGVTNPNYQLPINFQAPRKIRLGMQFDF
;
A
#
# COMPACT_ATOMS: atom_id res chain seq x y z
N PHE A 1 -15.78 -25.24 -16.09
CA PHE A 1 -14.51 -25.03 -16.75
C PHE A 1 -14.54 -23.72 -17.53
N ASN A 2 -13.57 -22.88 -17.33
CA ASN A 2 -13.39 -21.61 -18.04
C ASN A 2 -11.92 -21.44 -18.43
N VAL A 3 -11.65 -21.00 -19.66
CA VAL A 3 -10.31 -20.63 -20.13
C VAL A 3 -10.36 -19.21 -20.66
N SER A 4 -9.38 -18.39 -20.28
CA SER A 4 -9.16 -17.05 -20.81
C SER A 4 -7.74 -16.96 -21.37
N TYR A 5 -7.59 -16.38 -22.57
CA TYR A 5 -6.30 -16.21 -23.23
C TYR A 5 -6.15 -14.81 -23.81
N THR A 6 -5.06 -14.16 -23.51
CA THR A 6 -4.67 -12.84 -24.05
C THR A 6 -3.25 -12.96 -24.59
N PRO A 7 -3.07 -13.28 -25.88
CA PRO A 7 -1.75 -13.30 -26.50
C PRO A 7 -1.21 -11.87 -26.71
N ASP A 8 0.09 -11.70 -26.70
CA ASP A 8 0.77 -10.44 -26.98
C ASP A 8 0.29 -9.78 -28.27
N SER A 9 0.11 -10.53 -29.35
CA SER A 9 -0.37 -10.03 -30.65
C SER A 9 -1.77 -9.38 -30.63
N LEU A 10 -2.50 -9.45 -29.51
CA LEU A 10 -3.80 -8.81 -29.26
C LEU A 10 -3.71 -7.71 -28.19
N ILE A 11 -2.51 -7.26 -27.86
CA ILE A 11 -2.23 -6.10 -27.00
C ILE A 11 -1.58 -5.03 -27.86
N GLU A 12 -2.08 -3.80 -27.81
CA GLU A 12 -1.46 -2.66 -28.49
C GLU A 12 -0.28 -2.11 -27.67
N ASP A 13 0.66 -1.46 -28.36
CA ASP A 13 1.83 -0.88 -27.71
C ASP A 13 1.46 0.30 -26.81
N LYS A 14 2.18 0.44 -25.70
CA LYS A 14 2.12 1.56 -24.78
C LYS A 14 3.24 2.54 -25.12
N PRO A 15 3.03 3.89 -25.04
CA PRO A 15 4.08 4.85 -25.33
C PRO A 15 5.30 4.74 -24.40
N ASP A 16 6.48 5.01 -24.97
CA ASP A 16 7.71 5.12 -24.18
C ASP A 16 7.70 6.29 -23.21
N THR A 17 8.45 6.15 -22.12
CA THR A 17 8.75 7.24 -21.19
C THR A 17 10.24 7.62 -21.27
N TYR A 18 10.66 8.58 -20.44
CA TYR A 18 12.08 8.89 -20.34
C TYR A 18 12.91 7.76 -19.69
N SER A 19 12.25 6.85 -18.95
CA SER A 19 12.89 5.75 -18.20
C SER A 19 12.55 4.34 -18.72
N SER A 20 11.56 4.20 -19.61
CA SER A 20 11.13 2.89 -20.14
C SER A 20 10.93 2.90 -21.65
N ARG A 21 11.00 1.72 -22.25
CA ARG A 21 10.75 1.42 -23.66
C ARG A 21 9.50 0.54 -23.77
N ASN A 22 8.37 1.07 -23.31
CA ASN A 22 7.10 0.34 -23.21
C ASN A 22 6.60 -0.24 -24.56
N ASN A 23 7.08 0.29 -25.69
CA ASN A 23 6.77 -0.21 -27.02
C ASN A 23 7.50 -1.52 -27.36
N LEU A 24 8.40 -1.99 -26.49
CA LEU A 24 9.10 -3.26 -26.59
C LEU A 24 8.58 -4.29 -25.57
N ASP A 25 7.62 -3.89 -24.74
CA ASP A 25 7.02 -4.81 -23.76
C ASP A 25 6.14 -5.83 -24.47
N GLU A 26 6.22 -7.07 -24.03
CA GLU A 26 5.43 -8.19 -24.56
C GLU A 26 4.75 -8.92 -23.40
N ARG A 27 3.54 -9.46 -23.61
CA ARG A 27 2.86 -10.26 -22.59
C ARG A 27 1.95 -11.32 -23.18
N ASP A 28 2.18 -12.57 -22.81
CA ASP A 28 1.28 -13.69 -23.03
C ASP A 28 0.64 -14.12 -21.70
N PHE A 29 -0.69 -14.15 -21.67
CA PHE A 29 -1.43 -14.48 -20.45
C PHE A 29 -2.50 -15.53 -20.73
N MET A 30 -2.47 -16.65 -20.00
CA MET A 30 -3.50 -17.69 -20.02
C MET A 30 -3.93 -18.09 -18.62
N GLU A 31 -5.23 -18.09 -18.39
CA GLU A 31 -5.85 -18.50 -17.14
C GLU A 31 -6.88 -19.60 -17.40
N THR A 32 -6.85 -20.64 -16.58
CA THR A 32 -7.80 -21.74 -16.64
C THR A 32 -8.46 -21.95 -15.28
N ASN A 33 -9.79 -21.96 -15.25
CA ASN A 33 -10.57 -22.24 -14.06
C ASN A 33 -11.32 -23.56 -14.22
N VAL A 34 -11.08 -24.49 -13.32
CA VAL A 34 -11.81 -25.77 -13.23
C VAL A 34 -12.44 -25.87 -11.85
N TRP A 35 -13.76 -25.98 -11.81
CA TRP A 35 -14.45 -26.17 -10.53
C TRP A 35 -15.47 -27.30 -10.63
N VAL A 36 -15.69 -27.95 -9.48
CA VAL A 36 -16.71 -28.99 -9.31
C VAL A 36 -17.35 -28.82 -7.94
N SER A 37 -18.67 -28.97 -7.90
CA SER A 37 -19.41 -28.89 -6.64
C SER A 37 -20.60 -29.86 -6.66
N GLY A 38 -21.04 -30.26 -5.49
CA GLY A 38 -22.22 -31.09 -5.35
C GLY A 38 -22.39 -31.72 -3.97
N PRO A 39 -23.42 -32.51 -3.76
CA PRO A 39 -23.63 -33.23 -2.53
C PRO A 39 -22.75 -34.50 -2.45
N ILE A 40 -21.98 -34.65 -1.36
CA ILE A 40 -21.39 -35.93 -0.96
C ILE A 40 -22.46 -36.80 -0.30
N ILE A 41 -23.27 -36.17 0.58
CA ILE A 41 -24.46 -36.76 1.19
C ILE A 41 -25.59 -35.78 0.91
N LYS A 42 -26.62 -36.25 0.20
CA LYS A 42 -27.76 -35.42 -0.17
C LYS A 42 -28.37 -34.72 1.05
N ASP A 43 -28.64 -33.43 0.92
CA ASP A 43 -29.23 -32.55 1.91
C ASP A 43 -28.41 -32.39 3.22
N MET A 44 -27.18 -32.96 3.30
CA MET A 44 -26.39 -32.93 4.53
C MET A 44 -24.94 -32.49 4.34
N LEU A 45 -24.21 -33.01 3.35
CA LEU A 45 -22.81 -32.71 3.16
C LEU A 45 -22.52 -32.33 1.70
N PHE A 46 -22.04 -31.11 1.50
CA PHE A 46 -21.73 -30.57 0.18
C PHE A 46 -20.25 -30.24 0.09
N PHE A 47 -19.74 -30.25 -1.13
CA PHE A 47 -18.38 -29.81 -1.42
C PHE A 47 -18.33 -28.86 -2.62
N TYR A 48 -17.30 -28.03 -2.63
CA TYR A 48 -16.85 -27.23 -3.75
C TYR A 48 -15.34 -27.36 -3.86
N LEU A 49 -14.81 -27.60 -5.06
CA LEU A 49 -13.37 -27.62 -5.36
C LEU A 49 -13.11 -26.71 -6.55
N LEU A 50 -12.02 -25.96 -6.48
CA LEU A 50 -11.52 -25.07 -7.53
C LEU A 50 -10.03 -25.31 -7.74
N VAL A 51 -9.61 -25.38 -9.00
CA VAL A 51 -8.20 -25.31 -9.40
C VAL A 51 -8.10 -24.27 -10.52
N ASN A 52 -7.16 -23.34 -10.35
CA ASN A 52 -6.94 -22.22 -11.25
C ASN A 52 -5.45 -22.13 -11.62
N PRO A 53 -4.98 -22.89 -12.63
CA PRO A 53 -3.65 -22.68 -13.18
C PRO A 53 -3.61 -21.40 -14.02
N GLU A 54 -2.56 -20.62 -13.81
CA GLU A 54 -2.24 -19.39 -14.52
C GLU A 54 -0.83 -19.49 -15.13
N ASP A 55 -0.68 -19.04 -16.37
CA ASP A 55 0.59 -18.92 -17.08
C ASP A 55 0.68 -17.48 -17.59
N ASP A 56 1.62 -16.71 -17.06
CA ASP A 56 1.85 -15.30 -17.38
C ASP A 56 3.34 -15.06 -17.64
N GLU A 57 3.68 -14.78 -18.89
CA GLU A 57 5.01 -14.36 -19.29
C GLU A 57 4.97 -12.90 -19.74
N TYR A 58 5.80 -12.06 -19.11
CA TYR A 58 5.80 -10.63 -19.34
C TYR A 58 7.23 -10.11 -19.49
N LEU A 59 7.52 -9.41 -20.60
CA LEU A 59 8.75 -8.65 -20.83
C LEU A 59 8.51 -7.17 -20.50
N ASP A 60 9.33 -6.61 -19.61
CA ASP A 60 9.38 -5.18 -19.27
C ASP A 60 10.72 -4.61 -19.67
N THR A 61 10.71 -3.52 -20.47
CA THR A 61 11.93 -2.93 -21.04
C THR A 61 12.16 -1.52 -20.51
N GLY A 62 13.16 -1.38 -19.65
CA GLY A 62 13.70 -0.09 -19.23
C GLY A 62 14.68 0.50 -20.27
N THR A 63 15.43 1.54 -19.87
CA THR A 63 16.48 2.16 -20.71
C THR A 63 17.83 1.45 -20.62
N SER A 64 18.06 0.66 -19.58
CA SER A 64 19.34 -0.02 -19.31
C SER A 64 19.20 -1.47 -18.86
N GLN A 65 18.00 -1.92 -18.60
CA GLN A 65 17.67 -3.28 -18.16
C GLN A 65 16.37 -3.76 -18.82
N GLN A 66 16.29 -5.06 -19.02
CA GLN A 66 15.05 -5.78 -19.37
C GLN A 66 14.79 -6.84 -18.34
N TYR A 67 13.51 -7.08 -18.05
CA TYR A 67 13.03 -8.07 -17.10
C TYR A 67 12.03 -9.00 -17.78
N ILE A 68 12.27 -10.30 -17.68
CA ILE A 68 11.30 -11.31 -18.12
C ILE A 68 10.72 -11.97 -16.89
N TYR A 69 9.48 -11.66 -16.61
CA TYR A 69 8.72 -12.25 -15.52
C TYR A 69 8.04 -13.51 -16.01
N LYS A 70 8.14 -14.57 -15.23
CA LYS A 70 7.47 -15.84 -15.46
C LYS A 70 6.70 -16.23 -14.21
N LYS A 71 5.41 -16.39 -14.38
CA LYS A 71 4.49 -16.76 -13.33
C LYS A 71 3.77 -18.02 -13.78
N ASP A 72 4.10 -19.15 -13.18
CA ASP A 72 3.45 -20.45 -13.38
C ASP A 72 2.82 -20.85 -12.04
N GLU A 73 1.67 -20.27 -11.76
CA GLU A 73 0.96 -20.45 -10.50
C GLU A 73 -0.25 -21.37 -10.68
N THR A 74 -0.53 -22.16 -9.67
CA THR A 74 -1.75 -22.94 -9.60
C THR A 74 -2.44 -22.74 -8.26
N PHE A 75 -3.37 -21.79 -8.22
CA PHE A 75 -4.27 -21.66 -7.10
C PHE A 75 -5.15 -22.91 -7.02
N PHE A 76 -5.32 -23.43 -5.81
CA PHE A 76 -6.34 -24.44 -5.57
C PHE A 76 -7.03 -24.19 -4.23
N GLY A 77 -8.32 -24.55 -4.19
CA GLY A 77 -9.11 -24.39 -2.99
C GLY A 77 -10.32 -25.29 -2.96
N GLY A 78 -10.88 -25.43 -1.76
CA GLY A 78 -12.08 -26.21 -1.57
C GLY A 78 -12.88 -25.76 -0.36
N LYS A 79 -14.16 -26.09 -0.40
CA LYS A 79 -15.09 -25.84 0.71
C LYS A 79 -15.91 -27.10 1.00
N LEU A 80 -16.14 -27.34 2.28
CA LEU A 80 -17.10 -28.35 2.77
C LEU A 80 -18.17 -27.65 3.59
N ASP A 81 -19.42 -27.98 3.32
CA ASP A 81 -20.60 -27.51 4.06
C ASP A 81 -21.35 -28.72 4.63
N PHE A 82 -21.52 -28.75 5.95
CA PHE A 82 -22.27 -29.79 6.64
C PHE A 82 -23.50 -29.21 7.34
N TYR A 83 -24.65 -29.74 7.06
CA TYR A 83 -25.93 -29.39 7.68
C TYR A 83 -26.42 -30.51 8.61
N GLY A 84 -26.35 -30.26 9.93
CA GLY A 84 -26.87 -31.15 10.97
C GLY A 84 -28.34 -30.86 11.25
N GLY A 85 -29.20 -31.15 10.29
CA GLY A 85 -30.59 -30.69 10.29
C GLY A 85 -30.72 -29.18 10.19
N ASP A 86 -31.77 -28.61 10.77
CA ASP A 86 -32.06 -27.16 10.70
C ASP A 86 -31.27 -26.34 11.75
N LYS A 87 -30.46 -27.00 12.60
CA LYS A 87 -29.90 -26.35 13.79
C LYS A 87 -28.38 -26.16 13.76
N VAL A 88 -27.69 -26.90 12.92
CA VAL A 88 -26.22 -26.86 12.88
C VAL A 88 -25.75 -26.73 11.46
N HIS A 89 -24.92 -25.73 11.20
CA HIS A 89 -24.19 -25.58 9.93
C HIS A 89 -22.69 -25.46 10.25
N LEU A 90 -21.90 -26.36 9.69
CA LEU A 90 -20.45 -26.33 9.77
C LEU A 90 -19.89 -26.06 8.38
N GLU A 91 -18.97 -25.13 8.30
CA GLU A 91 -18.28 -24.74 7.07
C GLU A 91 -16.78 -24.87 7.29
N TYR A 92 -16.09 -25.42 6.30
CA TYR A 92 -14.62 -25.43 6.27
C TYR A 92 -14.17 -25.04 4.87
N THR A 93 -13.34 -24.00 4.79
CA THR A 93 -12.72 -23.52 3.57
C THR A 93 -11.22 -23.63 3.68
N TYR A 94 -10.60 -24.19 2.65
CA TYR A 94 -9.16 -24.23 2.47
C TYR A 94 -8.80 -23.70 1.10
N PHE A 95 -7.74 -22.91 1.02
CA PHE A 95 -7.11 -22.56 -0.25
C PHE A 95 -5.62 -22.33 -0.07
N ASN A 96 -4.90 -22.53 -1.17
CA ASN A 96 -3.46 -22.32 -1.26
C ASN A 96 -3.17 -21.54 -2.54
N ASP A 97 -2.39 -20.47 -2.40
CA ASP A 97 -1.90 -19.57 -3.46
C ASP A 97 -0.37 -19.42 -3.40
N ASP A 98 0.32 -20.40 -2.77
CA ASP A 98 1.78 -20.42 -2.72
C ASP A 98 2.37 -20.56 -4.12
N ALA A 99 3.30 -19.68 -4.46
CA ALA A 99 3.91 -19.58 -5.77
C ALA A 99 5.35 -19.10 -5.73
N GLU A 100 6.18 -19.56 -6.68
CA GLU A 100 7.49 -19.02 -6.97
C GLU A 100 7.47 -18.30 -8.32
N ASN A 101 7.57 -16.98 -8.32
CA ASN A 101 7.72 -16.17 -9.51
C ASN A 101 9.20 -15.99 -9.85
N VAL A 102 9.55 -16.14 -11.12
CA VAL A 102 10.93 -15.97 -11.61
C VAL A 102 11.03 -14.71 -12.45
N GLU A 103 12.03 -13.88 -12.16
CA GLU A 103 12.40 -12.71 -12.94
C GLU A 103 13.81 -12.89 -13.50
N ASP A 104 13.92 -13.08 -14.81
CA ASP A 104 15.22 -13.07 -15.50
C ASP A 104 15.61 -11.61 -15.81
N THR A 105 16.64 -11.10 -15.15
CA THR A 105 17.16 -9.74 -15.37
C THR A 105 18.25 -9.76 -16.43
N TYR A 106 18.13 -8.88 -17.44
CA TYR A 106 19.13 -8.63 -18.48
C TYR A 106 19.63 -7.20 -18.42
N SER A 107 20.92 -6.97 -18.66
CA SER A 107 21.40 -5.65 -19.07
C SER A 107 20.94 -5.37 -20.50
N TYR A 108 20.54 -4.12 -20.77
CA TYR A 108 20.02 -3.69 -22.06
C TYR A 108 20.73 -2.43 -22.54
N ASP A 109 21.19 -2.44 -23.79
CA ASP A 109 21.77 -1.29 -24.46
C ASP A 109 20.74 -0.72 -25.45
N ALA A 110 20.14 0.42 -25.09
CA ALA A 110 19.07 1.04 -25.88
C ALA A 110 19.52 1.52 -27.27
N ASP A 111 20.82 1.77 -27.50
CA ASP A 111 21.35 2.22 -28.79
C ASP A 111 21.56 1.06 -29.78
N THR A 112 21.91 -0.10 -29.27
CA THR A 112 22.24 -1.29 -30.10
C THR A 112 21.20 -2.39 -30.00
N GLY A 113 20.30 -2.36 -29.00
CA GLY A 113 19.37 -3.42 -28.69
C GLY A 113 20.04 -4.68 -28.10
N ALA A 114 21.32 -4.59 -27.71
CA ALA A 114 22.05 -5.74 -27.19
C ALA A 114 21.65 -6.04 -25.74
N THR A 115 21.46 -7.34 -25.44
CA THR A 115 21.13 -7.82 -24.10
C THR A 115 22.15 -8.83 -23.60
N SER A 116 22.38 -8.89 -22.28
CA SER A 116 23.14 -9.97 -21.64
C SER A 116 22.51 -10.32 -20.29
N LEU A 117 22.35 -11.62 -20.04
CA LEU A 117 21.76 -12.12 -18.79
C LEU A 117 22.60 -11.72 -17.59
N VAL A 118 21.98 -11.08 -16.60
CA VAL A 118 22.56 -10.79 -15.28
C VAL A 118 22.31 -11.99 -14.36
N GLY A 119 21.08 -12.48 -14.30
CA GLY A 119 20.69 -13.67 -13.54
C GLY A 119 19.21 -13.64 -13.17
N PRO A 120 18.66 -14.78 -12.72
CA PRO A 120 17.29 -14.84 -12.22
C PRO A 120 17.20 -14.38 -10.76
N SER A 121 16.10 -13.71 -10.45
CA SER A 121 15.54 -13.46 -9.12
C SER A 121 14.33 -14.36 -8.89
N PHE A 122 14.12 -14.76 -7.64
CA PHE A 122 13.02 -15.64 -7.22
C PHE A 122 12.20 -14.92 -6.16
N TYR A 123 10.89 -14.88 -6.35
CA TYR A 123 9.92 -14.28 -5.44
C TYR A 123 8.95 -15.36 -5.01
N ASN A 124 9.11 -15.87 -3.76
CA ASN A 124 8.15 -16.77 -3.16
C ASN A 124 7.06 -15.94 -2.49
N ILE A 125 5.81 -16.15 -2.88
CA ILE A 125 4.65 -15.41 -2.41
C ILE A 125 3.49 -16.36 -2.12
N GLY A 126 2.54 -15.92 -1.28
CA GLY A 126 1.35 -16.72 -0.99
C GLY A 126 1.54 -17.71 0.15
N GLY A 127 0.60 -18.64 0.30
CA GLY A 127 0.62 -19.63 1.34
C GLY A 127 -0.72 -20.34 1.58
N GLU A 128 -0.86 -20.96 2.75
CA GLU A 128 -2.02 -21.75 3.11
C GLU A 128 -3.05 -20.95 3.93
N ASN A 129 -4.33 -21.19 3.65
CA ASN A 129 -5.45 -20.53 4.30
C ASN A 129 -6.48 -21.55 4.78
N HIS A 130 -6.83 -21.52 6.06
CA HIS A 130 -7.81 -22.37 6.70
C HIS A 130 -8.88 -21.55 7.39
N ILE A 131 -10.15 -21.78 7.09
CA ILE A 131 -11.28 -21.09 7.72
C ILE A 131 -12.32 -22.12 8.12
N GLY A 132 -12.56 -22.23 9.42
CA GLY A 132 -13.61 -23.05 10.00
C GLY A 132 -14.71 -22.19 10.62
N LYS A 133 -16.00 -22.48 10.34
CA LYS A 133 -17.13 -21.81 10.97
C LYS A 133 -18.18 -22.80 11.41
N ALA A 134 -18.62 -22.66 12.65
CA ALA A 134 -19.72 -23.43 13.21
C ALA A 134 -20.87 -22.48 13.61
N SER A 135 -22.03 -22.66 13.02
CA SER A 135 -23.25 -21.85 13.28
C SER A 135 -24.32 -22.72 13.90
N PHE A 136 -24.98 -22.21 14.94
CA PHE A 136 -25.96 -22.92 15.74
C PHE A 136 -27.25 -22.12 15.85
N LEU A 137 -28.39 -22.70 15.46
CA LEU A 137 -29.70 -22.18 15.77
C LEU A 137 -30.14 -22.76 17.15
N ILE A 138 -29.90 -21.99 18.22
CA ILE A 138 -30.15 -22.42 19.61
C ILE A 138 -31.63 -22.45 19.87
N THR A 139 -32.34 -21.36 19.48
CA THR A 139 -33.81 -21.25 19.49
C THR A 139 -34.25 -20.52 18.21
N ASP A 140 -35.53 -20.43 17.93
CA ASP A 140 -36.07 -19.78 16.74
C ASP A 140 -35.64 -18.29 16.60
N ASN A 141 -35.19 -17.69 17.69
CA ASN A 141 -34.78 -16.28 17.74
C ASN A 141 -33.35 -16.05 18.29
N LEU A 142 -32.61 -17.11 18.51
CA LEU A 142 -31.23 -17.03 19.03
C LEU A 142 -30.29 -17.90 18.20
N THR A 143 -29.31 -17.25 17.56
CA THR A 143 -28.22 -17.95 16.87
C THR A 143 -26.87 -17.62 17.50
N ALA A 144 -25.93 -18.56 17.41
CA ALA A 144 -24.55 -18.35 17.79
C ALA A 144 -23.63 -18.89 16.70
N ALA A 145 -22.49 -18.25 16.49
CA ALA A 145 -21.46 -18.71 15.57
C ALA A 145 -20.07 -18.61 16.20
N ILE A 146 -19.19 -19.53 15.83
CA ILE A 146 -17.76 -19.51 16.14
C ILE A 146 -17.03 -19.62 14.82
N THR A 147 -16.08 -18.71 14.57
CA THR A 147 -15.21 -18.74 13.39
C THR A 147 -13.76 -18.80 13.85
N TYR A 148 -13.00 -19.69 13.27
CA TYR A 148 -11.54 -19.75 13.37
C TYR A 148 -10.95 -19.59 11.97
N GLY A 149 -9.89 -18.82 11.85
CA GLY A 149 -9.11 -18.67 10.62
C GLY A 149 -7.64 -18.69 10.93
N SER A 150 -6.84 -19.31 10.05
CA SER A 150 -5.39 -19.14 10.01
C SER A 150 -4.95 -18.92 8.57
N ASN A 151 -3.95 -18.07 8.42
CA ASN A 151 -3.31 -17.74 7.15
C ASN A 151 -1.79 -17.73 7.36
N GLU A 152 -1.06 -18.43 6.49
CA GLU A 152 0.37 -18.33 6.35
C GLU A 152 0.69 -17.65 5.03
N TYR A 153 1.65 -16.71 5.01
CA TYR A 153 2.01 -15.95 3.82
C TYR A 153 3.52 -15.78 3.72
N ASN A 154 4.13 -16.39 2.71
CA ASN A 154 5.54 -16.23 2.37
C ASN A 154 5.73 -14.98 1.48
N ARG A 155 6.81 -14.21 1.71
CA ARG A 155 7.25 -13.09 0.89
C ARG A 155 8.77 -13.01 0.81
N THR A 156 9.36 -14.13 0.40
CA THR A 156 10.83 -14.27 0.32
C THR A 156 11.32 -13.84 -1.05
N THR A 157 12.37 -13.01 -1.06
CA THR A 157 13.10 -12.60 -2.28
C THR A 157 14.51 -13.14 -2.24
N SER A 158 14.94 -13.81 -3.30
CA SER A 158 16.31 -14.32 -3.47
C SER A 158 16.75 -14.23 -4.92
N GLY A 159 18.03 -14.49 -5.20
CA GLY A 159 18.56 -14.48 -6.56
C GLY A 159 19.72 -15.45 -6.75
N ALA A 160 20.03 -15.75 -7.98
CA ALA A 160 21.03 -16.76 -8.33
C ALA A 160 22.45 -16.44 -7.81
N ASN A 161 22.78 -15.16 -7.64
CA ASN A 161 24.10 -14.69 -7.23
C ASN A 161 24.08 -13.93 -5.90
N ASP A 162 23.20 -14.27 -4.99
CA ASP A 162 23.05 -13.62 -3.67
C ASP A 162 24.26 -13.79 -2.74
N ALA A 163 25.18 -14.66 -3.06
CA ALA A 163 26.47 -14.78 -2.38
C ALA A 163 27.45 -13.65 -2.77
N ALA A 164 27.23 -12.97 -3.91
CA ALA A 164 28.06 -11.86 -4.36
C ALA A 164 27.61 -10.55 -3.68
N PRO A 165 28.53 -9.76 -3.09
CA PRO A 165 28.20 -8.47 -2.51
C PRO A 165 27.61 -7.50 -3.53
N ALA A 166 26.59 -6.75 -3.12
CA ALA A 166 26.09 -5.62 -3.92
C ALA A 166 27.19 -4.58 -4.12
N CYS A 167 27.28 -4.00 -5.31
CA CYS A 167 28.38 -3.11 -5.70
C CYS A 167 27.92 -1.99 -6.61
N TYR A 168 28.39 -0.74 -6.34
CA TYR A 168 28.19 0.41 -7.21
C TYR A 168 29.47 1.25 -7.35
N LEU A 169 29.64 1.82 -8.54
CA LEU A 169 30.63 2.82 -8.86
C LEU A 169 29.99 4.22 -8.79
N HIS A 170 30.46 5.07 -7.88
CA HIS A 170 30.07 6.47 -7.83
C HIS A 170 30.59 7.21 -9.08
N PRO A 171 29.95 8.30 -9.54
CA PRO A 171 30.43 9.10 -10.69
C PRO A 171 31.86 9.60 -10.56
N SER A 172 32.39 9.78 -9.34
CA SER A 172 33.80 10.13 -9.12
C SER A 172 34.77 8.97 -9.31
N SER A 173 34.30 7.73 -9.42
CA SER A 173 35.18 6.58 -9.67
C SER A 173 35.77 6.63 -11.06
N ALA A 174 37.09 6.38 -11.18
CA ALA A 174 37.79 6.35 -12.47
C ALA A 174 37.28 5.26 -13.44
N LYS A 175 36.54 4.26 -12.92
CA LYS A 175 35.90 3.19 -13.71
C LYS A 175 34.46 3.49 -14.10
N ASN A 176 33.89 4.60 -13.61
CA ASN A 176 32.54 5.04 -14.00
C ASN A 176 32.66 6.13 -15.07
N PRO A 177 32.31 5.86 -16.34
CA PRO A 177 32.39 6.86 -17.40
C PRO A 177 31.20 7.82 -17.43
N GLY A 178 30.12 7.53 -16.63
CA GLY A 178 28.85 8.26 -16.60
C GLY A 178 28.76 9.26 -15.46
N SER A 179 27.63 9.98 -15.42
CA SER A 179 27.30 10.93 -14.35
C SER A 179 26.39 10.32 -13.26
N GLY A 180 25.87 9.11 -13.46
CA GLY A 180 25.04 8.37 -12.51
C GLY A 180 25.82 7.27 -11.76
N TRP A 181 25.15 6.60 -10.86
CA TRP A 181 25.64 5.41 -10.18
C TRP A 181 25.65 4.22 -11.15
N LEU A 182 26.77 3.52 -11.26
CA LEU A 182 26.91 2.38 -12.15
C LEU A 182 27.00 1.08 -11.34
N PRO A 183 26.08 0.11 -11.52
CA PRO A 183 26.21 -1.22 -10.91
C PRO A 183 27.52 -1.89 -11.28
N CYS A 184 28.10 -2.67 -10.36
CA CYS A 184 29.32 -3.44 -10.57
C CYS A 184 29.21 -4.81 -9.88
N GLY A 185 30.15 -5.71 -10.15
CA GLY A 185 30.14 -7.06 -9.59
C GLY A 185 29.17 -8.00 -10.29
N SER A 186 28.82 -9.10 -9.64
CA SER A 186 28.04 -10.19 -10.21
C SER A 186 26.74 -10.50 -9.45
N TRP A 187 26.34 -9.64 -8.50
CA TRP A 187 25.10 -9.80 -7.74
C TRP A 187 23.85 -9.70 -8.62
N THR A 188 22.77 -10.37 -8.22
CA THR A 188 21.48 -10.32 -8.93
C THR A 188 20.53 -9.34 -8.23
N ASN A 189 20.27 -9.52 -6.92
CA ASN A 189 19.43 -8.62 -6.14
C ASN A 189 20.29 -7.72 -5.25
N PHE A 190 19.90 -6.44 -5.12
CA PHE A 190 20.58 -5.52 -4.20
C PHE A 190 20.41 -5.95 -2.74
N SER A 191 19.21 -6.41 -2.39
CA SER A 191 18.86 -6.95 -1.09
C SER A 191 18.11 -8.25 -1.26
N ILE A 192 18.32 -9.17 -0.34
CA ILE A 192 17.56 -10.40 -0.18
C ILE A 192 16.76 -10.29 1.09
N SER A 193 15.51 -10.73 1.07
CA SER A 193 14.66 -10.75 2.26
C SER A 193 14.00 -12.10 2.43
N VAL A 194 13.86 -12.50 3.69
CA VAL A 194 13.06 -13.67 4.10
C VAL A 194 11.92 -13.13 4.93
N GLY A 195 10.72 -13.23 4.40
CA GLY A 195 9.48 -12.86 5.06
C GLY A 195 8.57 -14.07 5.17
N ASP A 196 7.99 -14.26 6.35
CA ASP A 196 7.04 -15.32 6.66
C ASP A 196 6.04 -14.77 7.66
N ASP A 197 4.83 -14.51 7.19
CA ASP A 197 3.80 -13.85 7.97
C ASP A 197 2.71 -14.86 8.35
N GLU A 198 2.19 -14.75 9.55
CA GLU A 198 1.13 -15.60 10.07
C GLU A 198 0.00 -14.77 10.66
N ARG A 199 -1.23 -15.19 10.45
CA ARG A 199 -2.41 -14.60 11.05
C ARG A 199 -3.34 -15.66 11.59
N GLU A 200 -3.67 -15.56 12.87
CA GLU A 200 -4.70 -16.37 13.51
C GLU A 200 -5.86 -15.49 14.00
N ILE A 201 -7.09 -15.93 13.78
CA ILE A 201 -8.30 -15.22 14.25
C ILE A 201 -9.29 -16.19 14.87
N MET A 202 -9.85 -15.80 16.02
CA MET A 202 -10.96 -16.47 16.66
C MET A 202 -12.08 -15.48 16.92
N ARG A 203 -13.29 -15.79 16.42
CA ARG A 203 -14.43 -14.90 16.52
C ARG A 203 -15.68 -15.62 17.01
N TYR A 204 -16.41 -14.97 17.90
CA TYR A 204 -17.65 -15.44 18.49
C TYR A 204 -18.76 -14.42 18.24
N ASP A 205 -19.88 -14.85 17.64
CA ASP A 205 -21.04 -14.03 17.34
C ASP A 205 -22.31 -14.61 18.00
N ILE A 206 -23.14 -13.74 18.54
CA ILE A 206 -24.48 -14.08 19.04
C ILE A 206 -25.46 -13.10 18.42
N ASP A 207 -26.49 -13.61 17.73
CA ASP A 207 -27.60 -12.84 17.20
C ASP A 207 -28.86 -13.19 17.95
N TYR A 208 -29.56 -12.17 18.46
CA TYR A 208 -30.81 -12.33 19.20
C TYR A 208 -31.92 -11.42 18.65
N TYR A 209 -33.02 -12.05 18.21
CA TYR A 209 -34.19 -11.37 17.69
C TYR A 209 -35.23 -11.28 18.76
N VAL A 210 -35.62 -10.07 19.22
CA VAL A 210 -36.61 -9.83 20.25
C VAL A 210 -37.52 -8.67 19.88
N GLY A 211 -38.78 -8.97 19.63
CA GLY A 211 -39.77 -7.99 19.21
C GLY A 211 -39.39 -7.33 17.89
N LYS A 212 -38.98 -6.06 17.91
CA LYS A 212 -38.56 -5.26 16.75
C LYS A 212 -37.04 -5.01 16.73
N HIS A 213 -36.28 -5.70 17.56
CA HIS A 213 -34.83 -5.55 17.69
C HIS A 213 -34.12 -6.78 17.17
N HIS A 214 -33.03 -6.56 16.42
CA HIS A 214 -32.00 -7.54 16.12
C HIS A 214 -30.70 -7.10 16.80
N LEU A 215 -30.43 -7.76 17.93
CA LEU A 215 -29.24 -7.52 18.72
C LEU A 215 -28.12 -8.46 18.24
N ARG A 216 -26.95 -7.93 18.01
CA ARG A 216 -25.72 -8.69 17.74
C ARG A 216 -24.65 -8.32 18.76
N LEU A 217 -24.09 -9.33 19.42
CA LEU A 217 -22.93 -9.25 20.29
C LEU A 217 -21.83 -10.10 19.70
N GLY A 218 -20.61 -9.60 19.64
CA GLY A 218 -19.46 -10.38 19.20
C GLY A 218 -18.19 -10.05 19.97
N PHE A 219 -17.30 -11.05 19.99
CA PHE A 219 -15.95 -10.96 20.53
C PHE A 219 -14.99 -11.55 19.51
N GLU A 220 -13.83 -10.92 19.34
CA GLU A 220 -12.81 -11.32 18.36
C GLU A 220 -11.43 -11.17 19.00
N GLU A 221 -10.61 -12.19 18.84
CA GLU A 221 -9.18 -12.19 19.14
C GLU A 221 -8.43 -12.46 17.86
N GLU A 222 -7.37 -11.70 17.60
CA GLU A 222 -6.53 -11.84 16.43
C GLU A 222 -5.06 -11.69 16.83
N GLU A 223 -4.23 -12.57 16.32
CA GLU A 223 -2.78 -12.53 16.42
C GLU A 223 -2.19 -12.44 15.01
N LEU A 224 -1.33 -11.48 14.80
CA LEU A 224 -0.55 -11.26 13.58
C LEU A 224 0.91 -11.40 13.93
N THR A 225 1.64 -12.24 13.21
CA THR A 225 3.11 -12.34 13.29
C THR A 225 3.67 -11.94 11.93
N ALA A 226 4.55 -10.94 11.90
CA ALA A 226 5.31 -10.56 10.73
C ALA A 226 6.79 -10.86 10.94
N VAL A 227 7.38 -11.67 10.07
CA VAL A 227 8.81 -11.96 10.06
C VAL A 227 9.46 -11.22 8.90
N ASP A 228 10.49 -10.44 9.17
CA ASP A 228 11.32 -9.80 8.16
C ASP A 228 12.80 -9.98 8.50
N ASN A 229 13.58 -10.43 7.52
CA ASN A 229 15.03 -10.54 7.63
C ASN A 229 15.65 -10.09 6.31
N THR A 230 15.90 -8.78 6.21
CA THR A 230 16.47 -8.15 5.03
C THR A 230 17.97 -7.88 5.22
N ILE A 231 18.78 -8.33 4.25
CA ILE A 231 20.22 -8.10 4.21
C ILE A 231 20.65 -7.67 2.79
N ASN A 232 21.78 -6.97 2.66
CA ASN A 232 22.35 -6.78 1.33
C ASN A 232 22.88 -8.10 0.75
N SER A 233 22.83 -8.27 -0.56
CA SER A 233 23.44 -9.39 -1.27
C SER A 233 24.91 -9.56 -0.83
N GLY A 234 25.35 -10.80 -0.58
CA GLY A 234 26.65 -11.10 -0.01
C GLY A 234 26.90 -10.56 1.40
N GLY A 235 25.84 -10.09 2.11
CA GLY A 235 25.88 -9.55 3.46
C GLY A 235 26.47 -8.15 3.58
N VAL A 236 26.95 -7.55 2.49
CA VAL A 236 27.54 -6.20 2.45
C VAL A 236 27.32 -5.53 1.10
N TYR A 237 27.37 -4.20 1.11
CA TYR A 237 27.29 -3.37 -0.09
C TYR A 237 28.56 -2.53 -0.21
N TYR A 238 29.25 -2.61 -1.35
CA TYR A 238 30.43 -1.82 -1.65
C TYR A 238 30.11 -0.65 -2.58
N MET A 239 30.53 0.55 -2.20
CA MET A 239 30.49 1.74 -3.06
C MET A 239 31.89 2.26 -3.25
N TYR A 240 32.33 2.38 -4.52
CA TYR A 240 33.67 2.87 -4.90
C TYR A 240 33.61 4.32 -5.36
N PHE A 241 34.52 5.16 -4.87
CA PHE A 241 34.54 6.58 -5.17
C PHE A 241 35.96 7.18 -5.07
N ASN A 242 36.19 8.33 -5.71
CA ASN A 242 37.43 9.09 -5.67
C ASN A 242 37.19 10.55 -5.25
N SER A 243 36.16 10.85 -4.54
CA SER A 243 35.73 12.22 -4.25
C SER A 243 35.84 12.57 -2.78
N PRO A 244 36.27 13.78 -2.41
CA PRO A 244 36.14 14.32 -1.10
C PRO A 244 34.67 14.70 -0.75
N SER A 245 33.72 14.63 -1.69
CA SER A 245 32.30 14.89 -1.42
C SER A 245 31.69 13.88 -0.42
N TYR A 246 32.28 12.72 -0.25
CA TYR A 246 32.04 11.82 0.87
C TYR A 246 32.90 12.11 2.10
N GLY A 247 33.67 13.20 2.07
CA GLY A 247 34.64 13.55 3.09
C GLY A 247 34.08 13.87 4.47
N SER A 248 32.84 14.30 4.58
CA SER A 248 32.17 14.47 5.88
C SER A 248 32.05 13.16 6.66
N TYR A 249 31.94 12.02 5.95
CA TYR A 249 31.88 10.69 6.55
C TYR A 249 33.24 9.96 6.57
N THR A 250 34.19 10.38 5.77
CA THR A 250 35.51 9.76 5.71
C THR A 250 36.53 10.45 6.63
N GLY A 251 36.18 11.56 7.23
CA GLY A 251 37.01 12.31 8.19
C GLY A 251 38.33 12.87 7.62
N ASN A 252 39.13 12.05 6.95
CA ASN A 252 40.47 12.39 6.45
C ASN A 252 40.65 12.05 4.96
N SER A 253 39.58 12.04 4.15
CA SER A 253 39.73 11.72 2.73
C SER A 253 40.51 12.77 1.96
N VAL A 254 41.30 12.30 0.99
CA VAL A 254 42.12 13.13 0.10
C VAL A 254 41.48 13.14 -1.28
N ALA A 255 41.36 14.33 -1.87
CA ALA A 255 40.81 14.49 -3.22
C ALA A 255 41.57 13.64 -4.26
N GLY A 256 40.80 12.87 -5.06
CA GLY A 256 41.36 12.02 -6.14
C GLY A 256 41.95 10.69 -5.67
N GLN A 257 41.97 10.41 -4.38
CA GLN A 257 42.38 9.11 -3.86
C GLN A 257 41.24 8.11 -3.92
N PRO A 258 41.48 6.84 -4.31
CA PRO A 258 40.48 5.80 -4.34
C PRO A 258 40.05 5.37 -2.93
N TYR A 259 38.75 5.30 -2.71
CA TYR A 259 38.11 4.79 -1.49
C TYR A 259 37.02 3.78 -1.79
N VAL A 260 36.67 2.95 -0.79
CA VAL A 260 35.51 2.10 -0.79
C VAL A 260 34.73 2.28 0.51
N ARG A 261 33.44 2.52 0.40
CA ARG A 261 32.49 2.40 1.52
C ARG A 261 32.00 0.95 1.57
N LYS A 262 32.18 0.32 2.71
CA LYS A 262 31.54 -0.93 3.07
C LYS A 262 30.31 -0.61 3.90
N ARG A 263 29.11 -0.91 3.41
CA ARG A 263 27.87 -0.85 4.17
C ARG A 263 27.50 -2.24 4.65
N THR A 264 27.27 -2.37 5.95
CA THR A 264 26.59 -3.51 6.53
C THR A 264 25.16 -3.08 6.85
N TYR A 265 24.19 -3.79 6.29
CA TYR A 265 22.78 -3.55 6.55
C TYR A 265 22.12 -4.89 6.84
N ILE A 266 21.51 -4.98 8.03
CA ILE A 266 20.69 -6.10 8.48
C ILE A 266 19.51 -5.47 9.17
N ASN A 267 18.33 -5.70 8.66
CA ASN A 267 17.09 -5.35 9.33
C ASN A 267 16.29 -6.64 9.50
N GLY A 268 15.82 -6.92 10.71
CA GLY A 268 15.11 -8.15 10.91
C GLY A 268 14.58 -8.35 12.30
N GLY A 269 13.65 -9.29 12.37
CA GLY A 269 13.01 -9.73 13.60
C GLY A 269 11.68 -10.43 13.30
N SER A 270 11.06 -10.87 14.39
CA SER A 270 9.67 -11.33 14.40
C SER A 270 8.87 -10.36 15.25
N PHE A 271 7.78 -9.86 14.69
CA PHE A 271 6.95 -8.81 15.27
C PHE A 271 5.52 -9.31 15.39
N GLU A 272 5.02 -9.34 16.60
CA GLU A 272 3.67 -9.80 16.94
C GLU A 272 2.75 -8.59 17.17
N THR A 273 1.51 -8.69 16.73
CA THR A 273 0.45 -7.72 17.04
C THR A 273 -0.77 -8.51 17.52
N ASN A 274 -1.18 -8.24 18.76
CA ASN A 274 -2.37 -8.82 19.36
C ASN A 274 -3.52 -7.83 19.31
N GLN A 275 -4.68 -8.27 18.81
CA GLN A 275 -5.90 -7.50 18.77
C GLN A 275 -7.01 -8.17 19.54
N GLU A 276 -7.72 -7.40 20.35
CA GLU A 276 -8.98 -7.80 20.99
C GLU A 276 -10.09 -6.86 20.61
N VAL A 277 -11.28 -7.41 20.32
CA VAL A 277 -12.45 -6.64 19.92
C VAL A 277 -13.69 -7.12 20.62
N LEU A 278 -14.46 -6.18 21.16
CA LEU A 278 -15.83 -6.42 21.65
C LEU A 278 -16.78 -5.47 20.90
N TYR A 279 -17.91 -5.98 20.42
CA TYR A 279 -18.92 -5.13 19.80
C TYR A 279 -20.35 -5.53 20.17
N LEU A 280 -21.21 -4.50 20.21
CA LEU A 280 -22.65 -4.62 20.38
C LEU A 280 -23.35 -3.75 19.34
N GLN A 281 -24.32 -4.32 18.66
CA GLN A 281 -25.14 -3.63 17.66
C GLN A 281 -26.61 -3.96 17.85
N ASP A 282 -27.48 -2.98 17.64
CA ASP A 282 -28.96 -3.13 17.54
C ASP A 282 -29.42 -2.58 16.18
N SER A 283 -30.21 -3.39 15.49
CA SER A 283 -31.00 -2.97 14.33
C SER A 283 -32.47 -2.95 14.78
N TRP A 284 -32.97 -1.74 15.06
CA TRP A 284 -34.30 -1.50 15.63
C TRP A 284 -35.30 -1.05 14.55
N GLN A 285 -36.28 -1.90 14.25
CA GLN A 285 -37.43 -1.53 13.43
C GLN A 285 -38.45 -0.76 14.28
N VAL A 286 -38.28 0.56 14.39
CA VAL A 286 -39.13 1.43 15.27
C VAL A 286 -40.58 1.29 14.87
N ASN A 287 -40.87 1.41 13.58
CA ASN A 287 -42.16 1.18 12.94
C ASN A 287 -41.96 0.71 11.49
N ASP A 288 -43.01 0.55 10.71
CA ASP A 288 -42.97 -0.01 9.36
C ASP A 288 -42.12 0.87 8.39
N GLN A 289 -41.95 2.16 8.72
CA GLN A 289 -41.22 3.13 7.88
C GLN A 289 -39.84 3.51 8.42
N LEU A 290 -39.58 3.32 9.72
CA LEU A 290 -38.37 3.81 10.37
C LEU A 290 -37.53 2.67 10.95
N MET A 291 -36.30 2.56 10.47
CA MET A 291 -35.25 1.69 11.02
C MET A 291 -34.11 2.53 11.58
N VAL A 292 -33.62 2.16 12.75
CA VAL A 292 -32.45 2.75 13.41
C VAL A 292 -31.44 1.63 13.68
N ASN A 293 -30.19 1.87 13.28
CA ASN A 293 -29.05 1.02 13.64
C ASN A 293 -28.18 1.79 14.60
N ALA A 294 -27.79 1.16 15.70
CA ALA A 294 -26.85 1.72 16.65
C ALA A 294 -25.84 0.64 17.08
N GLY A 295 -24.58 0.97 17.11
CA GLY A 295 -23.52 0.03 17.50
C GLY A 295 -22.34 0.74 18.13
N ILE A 296 -21.63 -0.01 18.95
CA ILE A 296 -20.34 0.35 19.49
C ILE A 296 -19.38 -0.84 19.29
N ARG A 297 -18.17 -0.54 18.85
CA ARG A 297 -17.06 -1.48 18.77
C ARG A 297 -15.91 -0.94 19.61
N ARG A 298 -15.46 -1.73 20.57
CA ARG A 298 -14.25 -1.45 21.36
C ARG A 298 -13.14 -2.35 20.86
N SER A 299 -12.03 -1.75 20.48
CA SER A 299 -10.83 -2.46 20.04
C SER A 299 -9.63 -2.07 20.89
N SER A 300 -8.69 -2.99 21.02
CA SER A 300 -7.36 -2.74 21.57
C SER A 300 -6.32 -3.44 20.69
N TYR A 301 -5.14 -2.84 20.57
CA TYR A 301 -4.00 -3.38 19.83
C TYR A 301 -2.75 -3.31 20.71
N ASP A 302 -1.95 -4.38 20.70
CA ASP A 302 -0.67 -4.45 21.39
C ASP A 302 0.41 -4.92 20.39
N ASN A 303 1.10 -3.93 19.80
CA ASN A 303 2.19 -4.14 18.86
C ASN A 303 3.49 -4.39 19.63
N LYS A 304 4.20 -5.46 19.31
CA LYS A 304 5.45 -5.88 19.98
C LYS A 304 6.68 -5.44 19.18
N ASN A 305 7.79 -5.23 19.92
CA ASN A 305 9.12 -5.07 19.32
C ASN A 305 9.74 -6.47 19.01
N ALA A 306 10.91 -6.48 18.39
CA ALA A 306 11.62 -7.73 18.05
C ALA A 306 12.04 -8.58 19.26
N ASN A 307 11.97 -8.08 20.50
CA ASN A 307 12.19 -8.82 21.73
C ASN A 307 10.88 -9.37 22.34
N GLY A 308 9.72 -9.13 21.72
CA GLY A 308 8.41 -9.51 22.25
C GLY A 308 7.88 -8.56 23.34
N GLU A 309 8.51 -7.41 23.57
CA GLU A 309 8.03 -6.40 24.50
C GLU A 309 7.05 -5.45 23.81
N THR A 310 6.12 -4.84 24.55
CA THR A 310 5.20 -3.86 23.98
C THR A 310 5.95 -2.66 23.40
N PHE A 311 5.77 -2.44 22.10
CA PHE A 311 6.24 -1.27 21.38
C PHE A 311 5.20 -0.16 21.45
N VAL A 312 4.00 -0.41 20.94
CA VAL A 312 2.87 0.51 21.02
C VAL A 312 1.63 -0.26 21.45
N LYS A 313 0.93 0.27 22.43
CA LYS A 313 -0.36 -0.26 22.87
C LYS A 313 -1.42 0.83 22.81
N THR A 314 -2.48 0.58 22.05
CA THR A 314 -3.65 1.45 22.01
C THR A 314 -4.85 0.71 22.59
N GLU A 315 -5.42 1.23 23.67
CA GLU A 315 -6.53 0.63 24.39
C GLU A 315 -7.81 1.47 24.23
N ASP A 316 -8.95 0.87 24.54
CA ASP A 316 -10.26 1.57 24.65
C ASP A 316 -10.66 2.39 23.40
N GLN A 317 -10.40 1.84 22.20
CA GLN A 317 -10.82 2.47 20.94
C GLN A 317 -12.30 2.24 20.72
N ASP A 318 -13.13 3.15 21.26
CA ASP A 318 -14.58 3.09 21.20
C ASP A 318 -15.10 3.70 19.89
N ALA A 319 -15.41 2.87 18.91
CA ALA A 319 -15.98 3.29 17.63
C ALA A 319 -17.50 3.27 17.69
N ILE A 320 -18.13 4.43 17.57
CA ILE A 320 -19.58 4.59 17.51
C ILE A 320 -20.03 4.49 16.05
N ARG A 321 -21.14 3.78 15.81
CA ARG A 321 -21.79 3.67 14.49
C ARG A 321 -23.28 3.84 14.64
N LEU A 322 -23.83 4.85 13.96
CA LEU A 322 -25.25 5.16 13.97
C LEU A 322 -25.79 5.19 12.54
N GLY A 323 -26.98 4.70 12.33
CA GLY A 323 -27.64 4.72 11.04
C GLY A 323 -29.15 4.88 11.19
N VAL A 324 -29.76 5.63 10.28
CA VAL A 324 -31.21 5.82 10.22
C VAL A 324 -31.65 5.65 8.78
N THR A 325 -32.71 4.89 8.57
CA THR A 325 -33.39 4.76 7.28
C THR A 325 -34.88 5.05 7.50
N TYR A 326 -35.40 5.99 6.70
CA TYR A 326 -36.83 6.35 6.72
C TYR A 326 -37.43 6.12 5.33
N ASP A 327 -38.41 5.22 5.27
CA ASP A 327 -39.25 4.99 4.10
C ASP A 327 -40.38 6.03 4.09
N ILE A 328 -40.36 6.93 3.10
CA ILE A 328 -41.24 8.09 3.05
C ILE A 328 -42.69 7.66 2.82
N ASP A 329 -42.93 6.69 1.96
CA ASP A 329 -44.27 6.25 1.56
C ASP A 329 -44.70 4.97 2.29
N GLY A 330 -43.76 4.24 2.91
CA GLY A 330 -44.03 2.99 3.60
C GLY A 330 -44.16 1.79 2.64
N ASP A 331 -43.76 1.94 1.40
CA ASP A 331 -43.82 0.89 0.37
C ASP A 331 -42.41 0.51 -0.19
N GLY A 332 -41.37 1.10 0.37
CA GLY A 332 -39.99 0.87 -0.05
C GLY A 332 -39.51 1.67 -1.25
N ASN A 333 -40.41 2.40 -1.92
CA ASN A 333 -40.09 3.10 -3.18
C ASN A 333 -39.26 4.35 -2.97
N ARG A 334 -39.46 5.10 -1.88
CA ARG A 334 -38.72 6.33 -1.57
C ARG A 334 -38.14 6.30 -0.17
N LYS A 335 -36.86 6.45 -0.03
CA LYS A 335 -36.22 6.46 1.29
C LYS A 335 -35.12 7.53 1.41
N ILE A 336 -35.05 8.06 2.64
CA ILE A 336 -33.93 8.88 3.08
C ILE A 336 -33.15 8.04 4.10
N PHE A 337 -31.83 8.09 4.01
CA PHE A 337 -30.97 7.43 4.96
C PHE A 337 -29.78 8.30 5.33
N GLY A 338 -29.25 8.10 6.53
CA GLY A 338 -28.05 8.75 6.99
C GLY A 338 -27.29 7.87 7.96
N SER A 339 -25.98 8.03 7.99
CA SER A 339 -25.10 7.33 8.93
C SER A 339 -23.96 8.22 9.40
N TYR A 340 -23.53 7.94 10.62
CA TYR A 340 -22.29 8.44 11.21
C TYR A 340 -21.50 7.25 11.74
N GLY A 341 -20.18 7.24 11.54
CA GLY A 341 -19.31 6.21 12.06
C GLY A 341 -17.90 6.69 12.29
N GLU A 342 -17.29 6.09 13.31
CA GLU A 342 -15.87 6.22 13.64
C GLU A 342 -15.14 4.94 13.25
N TYR A 343 -13.94 5.07 12.66
CA TYR A 343 -13.18 3.97 12.10
C TYR A 343 -11.72 4.10 12.51
N TYR A 344 -11.30 3.23 13.43
CA TYR A 344 -9.92 3.15 13.89
C TYR A 344 -9.07 2.32 12.91
N LEU A 345 -7.79 2.68 12.80
CA LEU A 345 -6.80 1.97 12.01
C LEU A 345 -5.67 1.51 12.93
N PRO A 346 -5.30 0.23 12.94
CA PRO A 346 -4.16 -0.28 13.70
C PRO A 346 -2.83 0.23 13.10
N ILE A 347 -1.77 0.20 13.91
CA ILE A 347 -0.40 0.42 13.44
C ILE A 347 0.00 -0.80 12.60
N ALA A 348 0.55 -0.56 11.41
CA ALA A 348 0.98 -1.61 10.50
C ALA A 348 2.23 -2.34 11.05
N ALA A 349 2.36 -3.64 10.77
CA ALA A 349 3.55 -4.40 11.11
C ALA A 349 4.84 -3.82 10.47
N ASN A 350 4.73 -3.18 9.30
CA ASN A 350 5.83 -2.44 8.68
C ASN A 350 6.42 -1.37 9.61
N THR A 351 5.58 -0.62 10.35
CA THR A 351 6.04 0.37 11.34
C THR A 351 6.83 -0.31 12.48
N ASN A 352 6.40 -1.51 12.93
CA ASN A 352 7.13 -2.29 13.94
C ASN A 352 8.51 -2.70 13.42
N ILE A 353 8.57 -3.23 12.17
CA ILE A 353 9.82 -3.65 11.52
C ILE A 353 10.81 -2.47 11.45
N ARG A 354 10.33 -1.28 11.09
CA ARG A 354 11.15 -0.09 10.90
C ARG A 354 11.62 0.56 12.20
N MET A 355 10.76 0.63 13.22
CA MET A 355 11.01 1.43 14.43
C MET A 355 11.29 0.60 15.70
N ALA A 356 10.95 -0.68 15.68
CA ALA A 356 11.06 -1.56 16.85
C ALA A 356 11.91 -2.83 16.59
N GLY A 357 12.63 -2.87 15.47
CA GLY A 357 13.56 -3.91 15.07
C GLY A 357 14.99 -3.64 15.55
N GLY A 358 15.83 -4.69 15.51
CA GLY A 358 17.27 -4.57 15.74
C GLY A 358 18.01 -4.26 14.43
N GLU A 359 17.97 -3.02 13.96
CA GLU A 359 18.64 -2.65 12.72
C GLU A 359 20.16 -2.51 12.92
N THR A 360 20.96 -3.25 12.13
CA THR A 360 22.37 -2.97 11.95
C THR A 360 22.56 -2.17 10.68
N TYR A 361 22.96 -0.90 10.81
CA TYR A 361 23.22 -0.03 9.67
C TYR A 361 24.54 0.74 9.89
N ILE A 362 25.61 0.22 9.27
CA ILE A 362 26.97 0.70 9.49
C ILE A 362 27.63 1.06 8.15
N HIS A 363 28.17 2.25 8.05
CA HIS A 363 29.05 2.66 6.97
C HIS A 363 30.49 2.72 7.47
N ASP A 364 31.35 1.93 6.87
CA ASP A 364 32.79 1.95 7.09
C ASP A 364 33.51 2.38 5.80
N PHE A 365 34.43 3.32 5.90
CA PHE A 365 35.17 3.85 4.77
C PHE A 365 36.64 3.43 4.85
N TYR A 366 37.14 2.89 3.75
CA TYR A 366 38.51 2.36 3.66
C TYR A 366 39.23 2.94 2.46
N GLU A 367 40.55 3.10 2.60
CA GLU A 367 41.44 3.26 1.44
C GLU A 367 41.40 2.02 0.56
N THR A 368 41.52 2.22 -0.75
CA THR A 368 41.64 1.13 -1.74
C THR A 368 42.49 1.57 -2.89
N THR A 369 42.56 0.81 -3.96
CA THR A 369 43.27 1.20 -5.20
C THR A 369 42.26 1.28 -6.34
N ALA A 370 42.53 2.09 -7.37
CA ALA A 370 41.66 2.22 -8.53
C ALA A 370 41.40 0.87 -9.24
N ASP A 371 42.34 -0.07 -9.18
CA ASP A 371 42.16 -1.40 -9.77
C ASP A 371 41.12 -2.26 -9.03
N GLN A 372 40.91 -1.99 -7.75
CA GLN A 372 39.93 -2.69 -6.93
C GLN A 372 38.49 -2.19 -7.12
N HIS A 373 38.30 -1.01 -7.74
CA HIS A 373 36.96 -0.49 -8.00
C HIS A 373 36.18 -1.48 -8.88
N GLY A 374 34.97 -1.85 -8.40
CA GLY A 374 34.12 -2.85 -9.03
C GLY A 374 34.43 -4.30 -8.64
N SER A 375 35.29 -4.54 -7.65
CA SER A 375 35.56 -5.89 -7.13
C SER A 375 34.47 -6.34 -6.13
N ASP A 376 34.00 -7.57 -6.24
CA ASP A 376 33.11 -8.20 -5.27
C ASP A 376 33.80 -8.45 -3.91
N ASN A 377 35.14 -8.47 -3.90
CA ASN A 377 35.94 -8.64 -2.70
C ASN A 377 37.16 -7.72 -2.72
N PRO A 378 36.99 -6.41 -2.45
CA PRO A 378 38.08 -5.44 -2.52
C PRO A 378 39.09 -5.66 -1.40
N ALA A 379 40.36 -5.41 -1.73
CA ALA A 379 41.38 -5.28 -0.72
C ALA A 379 41.16 -3.96 0.07
N LEU A 380 40.73 -4.10 1.33
CA LEU A 380 40.51 -2.97 2.24
C LEU A 380 41.84 -2.52 2.83
N GLY A 381 42.17 -1.24 2.63
CA GLY A 381 43.32 -0.58 3.26
C GLY A 381 42.97 -0.03 4.65
N ALA A 382 43.58 1.11 5.02
CA ALA A 382 43.32 1.75 6.30
C ALA A 382 41.88 2.24 6.39
N LYS A 383 41.21 2.03 7.52
CA LYS A 383 39.89 2.64 7.81
C LYS A 383 40.13 4.16 8.01
N VAL A 384 39.43 4.96 7.24
CA VAL A 384 39.52 6.43 7.27
C VAL A 384 38.36 7.13 7.93
N GLY A 385 37.27 6.40 8.15
CA GLY A 385 36.09 6.91 8.85
C GLY A 385 34.99 5.86 8.94
N GLY A 386 33.88 6.23 9.55
CA GLY A 386 32.68 5.40 9.63
C GLY A 386 31.58 6.08 10.40
N VAL A 387 30.35 5.64 10.16
CA VAL A 387 29.13 6.07 10.86
C VAL A 387 28.32 4.82 11.21
N VAL A 388 27.82 4.79 12.43
CA VAL A 388 26.86 3.77 12.89
C VAL A 388 25.51 4.46 13.01
N TYR A 389 24.56 4.05 12.20
CA TYR A 389 23.17 4.52 12.26
C TYR A 389 22.33 3.56 13.13
N GLY A 390 22.59 2.26 13.05
CA GLY A 390 22.04 1.21 13.88
C GLY A 390 23.12 0.20 14.24
N ASP A 391 23.18 -0.25 15.49
CA ASP A 391 24.19 -1.17 16.03
C ASP A 391 23.68 -2.62 16.19
N GLY A 392 22.44 -2.88 15.78
CA GLY A 392 21.77 -4.18 15.90
C GLY A 392 21.00 -4.36 17.22
N SER A 393 21.01 -3.38 18.12
CA SER A 393 20.18 -3.43 19.31
C SER A 393 18.75 -3.00 19.01
N VAL A 394 17.77 -3.65 19.67
CA VAL A 394 16.39 -3.19 19.66
C VAL A 394 16.31 -1.90 20.50
N PRO A 395 15.79 -0.79 19.95
CA PRO A 395 15.75 0.47 20.67
C PRO A 395 14.82 0.42 21.89
N ASP A 396 15.09 1.25 22.89
CA ASP A 396 14.18 1.47 24.02
C ASP A 396 12.88 2.10 23.49
N THR A 397 11.77 1.40 23.61
CA THR A 397 10.46 1.84 23.07
C THR A 397 10.03 3.20 23.59
N ARG A 398 10.48 3.61 24.79
CA ARG A 398 10.23 4.94 25.37
C ARG A 398 10.93 6.06 24.61
N SER A 399 11.97 5.75 23.83
CA SER A 399 12.69 6.73 23.00
C SER A 399 12.19 6.80 21.57
N THR A 400 11.43 5.79 21.12
CA THR A 400 10.89 5.71 19.75
C THR A 400 9.39 5.92 19.70
N THR A 401 8.71 6.02 20.85
CA THR A 401 7.26 6.19 20.93
C THR A 401 6.89 7.24 21.96
N ASP A 402 5.98 8.12 21.59
CA ASP A 402 5.37 9.10 22.49
C ASP A 402 4.50 8.38 23.54
N ASN A 403 4.74 8.65 24.83
CA ASN A 403 3.97 8.05 25.92
C ASN A 403 2.49 8.54 25.99
N SER A 404 2.15 9.61 25.26
CA SER A 404 0.80 10.18 25.16
C SER A 404 0.11 9.88 23.82
N LEU A 405 0.64 8.93 23.05
CA LEU A 405 0.15 8.58 21.73
C LEU A 405 -1.32 8.20 21.73
N GLU A 406 -2.11 8.88 20.89
CA GLU A 406 -3.52 8.56 20.64
C GLU A 406 -3.71 7.71 19.40
N PRO A 407 -4.73 6.81 19.36
CA PRO A 407 -4.98 5.94 18.23
C PRO A 407 -5.39 6.74 16.98
N MET A 408 -5.06 6.20 15.82
CA MET A 408 -5.43 6.75 14.52
C MET A 408 -6.87 6.40 14.18
N TYR A 409 -7.71 7.40 13.80
CA TYR A 409 -9.08 7.17 13.37
C TYR A 409 -9.61 8.27 12.44
N GLN A 410 -10.64 7.91 11.70
CA GLN A 410 -11.42 8.84 10.88
C GLN A 410 -12.91 8.79 11.24
N GLU A 411 -13.59 9.91 11.00
CA GLU A 411 -15.02 10.07 11.08
C GLU A 411 -15.64 10.09 9.68
N GLU A 412 -16.79 9.47 9.54
CA GLU A 412 -17.56 9.48 8.30
C GLU A 412 -19.01 9.85 8.57
N PHE A 413 -19.55 10.76 7.76
CA PHE A 413 -20.95 11.09 7.69
C PHE A 413 -21.47 10.84 6.26
N ILE A 414 -22.60 10.15 6.16
CA ILE A 414 -23.32 9.89 4.91
C ILE A 414 -24.76 10.36 5.05
N LEU A 415 -25.26 11.02 4.00
CA LEU A 415 -26.68 11.34 3.85
C LEU A 415 -27.13 10.96 2.44
N GLY A 416 -28.19 10.20 2.31
CA GLY A 416 -28.65 9.73 1.01
C GLY A 416 -30.16 9.76 0.84
N TYR A 417 -30.54 9.78 -0.43
CA TYR A 417 -31.89 9.61 -0.93
C TYR A 417 -31.92 8.52 -1.98
N ALA A 418 -32.91 7.65 -1.96
CA ALA A 418 -33.12 6.63 -2.99
C ALA A 418 -34.61 6.58 -3.37
N GLN A 419 -34.86 6.37 -4.67
CA GLN A 419 -36.22 6.29 -5.22
C GLN A 419 -36.26 5.37 -6.45
N THR A 420 -37.26 4.48 -6.52
CA THR A 420 -37.63 3.80 -7.77
C THR A 420 -38.53 4.72 -8.58
N LEU A 421 -38.17 4.98 -9.85
CA LEU A 421 -38.90 5.88 -10.75
C LEU A 421 -40.01 5.09 -11.48
N GLU A 422 -41.26 5.34 -11.12
CA GLU A 422 -42.44 4.59 -11.62
C GLU A 422 -43.10 5.19 -12.86
N SER A 423 -42.57 6.33 -13.37
CA SER A 423 -43.16 7.01 -14.53
C SER A 423 -42.17 7.90 -15.25
N GLY A 424 -42.50 8.24 -16.51
CA GLY A 424 -41.69 9.14 -17.35
C GLY A 424 -40.61 8.39 -18.14
N MET A 425 -39.60 9.13 -18.63
CA MET A 425 -38.55 8.60 -19.52
C MET A 425 -37.60 7.61 -18.78
N LEU A 426 -37.52 7.72 -17.46
CA LEU A 426 -36.68 6.89 -16.59
C LEU A 426 -37.53 5.89 -15.76
N GLU A 427 -38.72 5.53 -16.23
CA GLU A 427 -39.53 4.49 -15.59
C GLU A 427 -38.76 3.18 -15.48
N GLY A 428 -38.77 2.55 -14.28
CA GLY A 428 -38.05 1.33 -13.98
C GLY A 428 -36.58 1.53 -13.61
N PHE A 429 -36.13 2.79 -13.42
CA PHE A 429 -34.82 3.06 -12.86
C PHE A 429 -34.92 3.34 -11.35
N ASP A 430 -33.90 2.87 -10.62
CA ASP A 430 -33.60 3.29 -9.26
C ASP A 430 -32.65 4.48 -9.30
N LEU A 431 -33.07 5.60 -8.71
CA LEU A 431 -32.27 6.81 -8.52
C LEU A 431 -31.69 6.81 -7.11
N GLY A 432 -30.39 7.00 -6.99
CA GLY A 432 -29.69 7.28 -5.73
C GLY A 432 -28.96 8.60 -5.76
N VAL A 433 -29.04 9.38 -4.68
CA VAL A 433 -28.21 10.57 -4.46
C VAL A 433 -27.59 10.47 -3.08
N THR A 434 -26.26 10.53 -3.00
CA THR A 434 -25.54 10.37 -1.73
C THR A 434 -24.54 11.49 -1.56
N PHE A 435 -24.56 12.13 -0.39
CA PHE A 435 -23.49 13.00 0.09
C PHE A 435 -22.64 12.22 1.09
N THR A 436 -21.33 12.29 0.96
CA THR A 436 -20.36 11.70 1.88
C THR A 436 -19.36 12.76 2.34
N SER A 437 -19.09 12.79 3.63
CA SER A 437 -18.02 13.58 4.24
C SER A 437 -17.19 12.69 5.14
N ARG A 438 -15.87 12.66 4.92
CA ARG A 438 -14.90 11.97 5.78
C ARG A 438 -13.86 12.96 6.21
N SER A 439 -13.46 12.88 7.49
CA SER A 439 -12.34 13.64 8.06
C SER A 439 -11.45 12.73 8.88
N LEU A 440 -10.14 12.88 8.71
CA LEU A 440 -9.17 12.28 9.61
C LEU A 440 -9.22 13.04 10.92
N ALA A 441 -9.46 12.35 12.03
CA ALA A 441 -9.57 12.95 13.35
C ALA A 441 -8.25 12.86 14.13
N SER A 442 -7.51 11.74 13.95
CA SER A 442 -6.16 11.55 14.50
C SER A 442 -5.36 10.64 13.58
N THR A 443 -4.04 10.84 13.53
CA THR A 443 -3.10 9.94 12.85
C THR A 443 -1.82 9.80 13.64
N ILE A 444 -1.03 8.79 13.28
CA ILE A 444 0.25 8.44 13.88
C ILE A 444 1.29 8.52 12.77
N GLU A 445 2.40 9.22 13.04
CA GLU A 445 3.57 9.36 12.18
C GLU A 445 4.85 9.37 13.00
N ASP A 446 5.99 9.01 12.40
CA ASP A 446 7.28 9.27 12.99
C ASP A 446 7.73 10.70 12.64
N VAL A 447 8.31 11.36 13.62
CA VAL A 447 8.82 12.73 13.47
C VAL A 447 10.22 12.85 14.04
N ALA A 448 11.13 13.57 13.37
CA ALA A 448 12.42 13.92 13.93
C ALA A 448 12.24 14.99 15.04
N ILE A 449 12.84 14.74 16.19
CA ILE A 449 12.73 15.65 17.35
C ILE A 449 13.98 16.50 17.58
N ASP A 450 15.04 16.30 16.78
CA ASP A 450 16.35 16.89 16.97
C ASP A 450 16.32 18.42 17.17
N ALA A 451 15.59 19.14 16.34
CA ALA A 451 15.46 20.60 16.45
C ALA A 451 14.82 21.04 17.77
N ALA A 452 13.77 20.32 18.20
CA ALA A 452 13.09 20.62 19.47
C ALA A 452 13.98 20.30 20.67
N VAL A 453 14.75 19.20 20.61
CA VAL A 453 15.69 18.83 21.68
C VAL A 453 16.83 19.83 21.78
N LEU A 454 17.35 20.37 20.68
CA LEU A 454 18.34 21.46 20.72
C LEU A 454 17.79 22.69 21.42
N ALA A 455 16.57 23.10 21.11
CA ALA A 455 15.89 24.20 21.80
C ALA A 455 15.68 23.91 23.30
N TYR A 456 15.31 22.68 23.64
CA TYR A 456 15.18 22.24 25.04
C TYR A 456 16.51 22.29 25.77
N CYS A 457 17.62 21.84 25.18
CA CYS A 457 18.96 21.92 25.75
C CYS A 457 19.34 23.35 26.05
N ASP A 458 19.14 24.27 25.11
CA ASP A 458 19.45 25.68 25.24
C ASP A 458 18.62 26.33 26.39
N ALA A 459 17.31 26.05 26.42
CA ALA A 459 16.41 26.58 27.44
C ALA A 459 16.74 26.11 28.85
N ASN A 460 17.27 24.87 28.99
CA ASN A 460 17.62 24.26 30.27
C ASN A 460 19.12 24.38 30.64
N GLY A 461 19.95 25.01 29.79
CA GLY A 461 21.38 25.19 30.03
C GLY A 461 22.17 23.88 30.01
N ILE A 462 21.72 22.87 29.25
CA ILE A 462 22.39 21.59 29.11
C ILE A 462 23.52 21.77 28.11
N THR A 463 24.76 21.61 28.55
CA THR A 463 25.95 21.83 27.72
C THR A 463 26.61 20.51 27.30
N VAL A 464 26.43 19.42 28.07
CA VAL A 464 27.02 18.11 27.82
C VAL A 464 26.03 17.05 28.21
N THR A 465 25.88 16.03 27.36
CA THR A 465 25.02 14.86 27.54
C THR A 465 25.71 13.78 28.40
N ASN A 466 25.03 12.71 28.71
CA ASN A 466 25.59 11.58 29.42
C ASN A 466 26.64 10.78 28.59
N THR A 467 26.65 10.96 27.28
CA THR A 467 27.66 10.37 26.36
C THR A 467 28.97 11.16 26.38
N GLY A 468 28.95 12.41 26.91
CA GLY A 468 30.08 13.32 26.92
C GLY A 468 30.14 14.30 25.76
N ASN A 469 29.17 14.21 24.82
CA ASN A 469 29.03 15.12 23.68
C ASN A 469 28.15 16.34 24.08
N THR A 470 28.17 17.37 23.27
CA THR A 470 27.18 18.47 23.37
C THR A 470 25.87 18.04 22.73
N CYS A 471 24.74 18.69 23.04
CA CYS A 471 23.46 18.41 22.38
C CYS A 471 23.57 18.57 20.86
N ALA A 472 24.32 19.57 20.36
CA ALA A 472 24.50 19.80 18.94
C ALA A 472 25.34 18.72 18.24
N GLU A 473 26.17 17.97 18.97
CA GLU A 473 26.92 16.81 18.44
C GLU A 473 26.08 15.54 18.44
N GLU A 474 25.06 15.41 19.30
CA GLU A 474 24.12 14.28 19.32
C GLU A 474 22.97 14.49 18.34
N TRP A 475 22.18 15.54 18.53
CA TRP A 475 20.99 15.80 17.72
C TRP A 475 21.34 16.63 16.49
N THR A 476 21.79 15.92 15.44
CA THR A 476 22.30 16.51 14.19
C THR A 476 21.22 16.70 13.11
N GLY A 477 19.96 16.36 13.42
CA GLY A 477 18.79 16.42 12.54
C GLY A 477 18.20 15.05 12.18
N PHE A 478 18.96 13.96 12.40
CA PHE A 478 18.57 12.58 12.04
C PHE A 478 18.89 11.58 13.18
N HIS A 479 18.98 12.07 14.39
CA HIS A 479 19.40 11.25 15.52
C HIS A 479 18.25 10.47 16.13
N GLN A 480 17.07 11.11 16.30
CA GLN A 480 15.95 10.49 16.98
C GLN A 480 14.63 10.79 16.29
N TYR A 481 13.96 9.72 15.86
CA TYR A 481 12.60 9.71 15.33
C TYR A 481 11.65 9.11 16.37
N VAL A 482 10.48 9.71 16.53
CA VAL A 482 9.49 9.31 17.53
C VAL A 482 8.13 9.18 16.89
N LEU A 483 7.51 8.02 17.08
CA LEU A 483 6.14 7.77 16.66
C LEU A 483 5.18 8.56 17.56
N THR A 484 4.42 9.49 16.99
CA THR A 484 3.57 10.44 17.71
C THR A 484 2.35 10.85 16.89
N ASN A 485 1.51 11.73 17.46
CA ASN A 485 0.45 12.42 16.74
C ASN A 485 0.97 13.83 16.37
N PRO A 486 1.38 14.09 15.10
CA PRO A 486 1.95 15.37 14.71
C PRO A 486 1.03 16.55 15.02
N GLY A 487 1.60 17.65 15.49
CA GLY A 487 0.87 18.83 15.93
C GLY A 487 0.43 18.82 17.40
N SER A 488 0.74 17.74 18.14
CA SER A 488 0.47 17.61 19.58
C SER A 488 1.74 17.76 20.41
N ASP A 489 1.59 17.98 21.73
CA ASP A 489 2.69 17.90 22.69
C ASP A 489 3.14 16.43 22.80
N MET A 490 4.43 16.22 23.06
CA MET A 490 5.05 14.90 23.10
C MET A 490 5.76 14.64 24.43
N ASN A 491 5.62 13.42 24.96
CA ASN A 491 6.36 12.91 26.10
C ASN A 491 7.30 11.78 25.69
N VAL A 492 8.61 12.03 25.63
CA VAL A 492 9.59 11.09 25.11
C VAL A 492 10.81 10.93 26.03
N TYR A 493 11.34 9.74 26.11
CA TYR A 493 12.59 9.47 26.81
C TYR A 493 13.78 9.80 25.92
N LEU A 494 14.71 10.61 26.45
CA LEU A 494 15.99 10.93 25.79
C LEU A 494 17.12 10.13 26.45
N PRO A 495 17.62 9.06 25.81
CA PRO A 495 18.67 8.20 26.40
C PRO A 495 19.94 8.98 26.76
N GLU A 496 20.34 9.94 25.94
CA GLU A 496 21.54 10.75 26.09
C GLU A 496 21.45 11.74 27.29
N LEU A 497 20.22 12.04 27.70
CA LEU A 497 19.97 12.85 28.91
C LEU A 497 19.54 11.99 30.11
N GLY A 498 19.16 10.71 29.87
CA GLY A 498 18.71 9.77 30.89
C GLY A 498 17.38 10.18 31.56
N THR A 499 16.53 10.92 30.86
CA THR A 499 15.27 11.44 31.40
C THR A 499 14.17 11.52 30.34
N THR A 500 12.92 11.46 30.81
CA THR A 500 11.76 11.78 29.96
C THR A 500 11.54 13.28 29.96
N VAL A 501 11.31 13.84 28.78
CA VAL A 501 11.04 15.27 28.58
C VAL A 501 9.68 15.45 27.90
N GLU A 502 9.06 16.59 28.17
CA GLU A 502 7.90 17.10 27.47
C GLU A 502 8.37 18.13 26.45
N LEU A 503 8.09 17.85 25.15
CA LEU A 503 8.34 18.77 24.05
C LEU A 503 6.99 19.32 23.62
N SER A 504 6.85 20.65 23.60
CA SER A 504 5.58 21.25 23.18
C SER A 504 5.38 21.16 21.67
N ALA A 505 4.13 21.12 21.22
CA ALA A 505 3.79 21.18 19.79
C ALA A 505 4.43 22.40 19.10
N ALA A 506 4.58 23.53 19.84
CA ALA A 506 5.22 24.73 19.33
C ALA A 506 6.72 24.58 19.12
N ASP A 507 7.43 23.81 19.98
CA ASP A 507 8.86 23.54 19.85
C ASP A 507 9.13 22.49 18.76
N LEU A 508 8.25 21.48 18.64
CA LEU A 508 8.27 20.45 17.60
C LEU A 508 7.99 21.05 16.22
N ASN A 509 7.12 22.06 16.14
CA ASN A 509 6.79 22.85 14.95
C ASN A 509 6.21 22.02 13.76
N TYR A 510 5.55 20.91 14.05
CA TYR A 510 4.77 20.17 13.05
C TYR A 510 3.33 20.69 13.01
N PRO A 511 2.70 20.78 11.81
CA PRO A 511 1.28 21.12 11.71
C PRO A 511 0.40 19.94 12.16
N GLU A 512 -0.82 20.25 12.59
CA GLU A 512 -1.84 19.23 12.76
C GLU A 512 -2.09 18.50 11.43
N VAL A 513 -2.27 17.20 11.51
CA VAL A 513 -2.57 16.38 10.33
C VAL A 513 -4.01 16.58 9.90
N SER A 514 -4.23 16.67 8.58
CA SER A 514 -5.56 16.84 8.02
C SER A 514 -5.72 16.04 6.74
N ARG A 515 -6.89 15.38 6.62
CA ARG A 515 -7.39 14.79 5.38
C ARG A 515 -8.89 14.88 5.37
N GLU A 516 -9.42 15.60 4.39
CA GLU A 516 -10.87 15.74 4.18
C GLU A 516 -11.26 15.19 2.82
N TYR A 517 -12.31 14.37 2.79
CA TYR A 517 -13.00 13.90 1.60
C TYR A 517 -14.45 14.33 1.64
N LYS A 518 -14.92 15.01 0.59
CA LYS A 518 -16.32 15.38 0.40
C LYS A 518 -16.77 14.98 -1.00
N ALA A 519 -17.92 14.32 -1.09
CA ALA A 519 -18.45 13.85 -2.38
C ALA A 519 -19.97 13.95 -2.46
N VAL A 520 -20.45 14.19 -3.68
CA VAL A 520 -21.84 14.00 -4.07
C VAL A 520 -21.85 12.98 -5.21
N ALA A 521 -22.53 11.87 -5.00
CA ALA A 521 -22.72 10.83 -6.00
C ALA A 521 -24.20 10.77 -6.43
N ILE A 522 -24.43 10.66 -7.73
CA ILE A 522 -25.74 10.39 -8.33
C ILE A 522 -25.65 9.08 -9.08
N ALA A 523 -26.54 8.15 -8.79
CA ALA A 523 -26.60 6.83 -9.41
C ALA A 523 -27.96 6.58 -10.04
N LEU A 524 -27.97 5.94 -11.18
CA LEU A 524 -29.13 5.41 -11.87
C LEU A 524 -28.88 3.95 -12.16
N ASP A 525 -29.77 3.07 -11.72
CA ASP A 525 -29.69 1.62 -11.93
C ASP A 525 -31.00 1.11 -12.53
N ARG A 526 -30.92 0.46 -13.67
CA ARG A 526 -32.02 -0.33 -14.24
C ARG A 526 -31.56 -1.77 -14.32
N PRO A 527 -32.09 -2.65 -13.47
CA PRO A 527 -31.76 -4.06 -13.51
C PRO A 527 -31.98 -4.66 -14.91
N PHE A 528 -31.16 -5.64 -15.28
CA PHE A 528 -31.33 -6.37 -16.53
C PHE A 528 -32.64 -7.19 -16.50
N ASP A 529 -33.56 -6.91 -17.42
CA ASP A 529 -34.89 -7.51 -17.48
C ASP A 529 -35.02 -8.66 -18.48
N GLY A 530 -33.87 -9.11 -19.02
CA GLY A 530 -33.80 -10.11 -20.10
C GLY A 530 -33.60 -9.47 -21.48
N ASP A 531 -33.83 -8.16 -21.62
CA ASP A 531 -33.59 -7.40 -22.85
C ASP A 531 -32.40 -6.45 -22.68
N TRP A 532 -32.43 -5.56 -21.68
CA TRP A 532 -31.33 -4.67 -21.38
C TRP A 532 -31.30 -4.19 -19.93
N GLY A 533 -30.12 -3.80 -19.45
CA GLY A 533 -29.87 -3.20 -18.18
C GLY A 533 -28.86 -2.07 -18.29
N LEU A 534 -28.93 -1.08 -17.39
CA LEU A 534 -28.01 0.05 -17.34
C LEU A 534 -27.71 0.42 -15.89
N LYS A 535 -26.44 0.62 -15.57
CA LYS A 535 -25.98 1.21 -14.31
C LYS A 535 -25.10 2.40 -14.61
N ALA A 536 -25.50 3.58 -14.18
CA ALA A 536 -24.74 4.79 -14.38
C ALA A 536 -24.49 5.50 -13.04
N SER A 537 -23.30 6.02 -12.83
CA SER A 537 -22.98 6.84 -11.66
C SER A 537 -22.08 8.01 -12.04
N TYR A 538 -22.37 9.16 -11.46
CA TYR A 538 -21.52 10.34 -11.52
C TYR A 538 -21.19 10.79 -10.12
N THR A 539 -19.89 10.96 -9.84
CA THR A 539 -19.40 11.47 -8.56
C THR A 539 -18.62 12.76 -8.77
N TRP A 540 -19.03 13.80 -8.08
CA TRP A 540 -18.21 14.98 -7.84
C TRP A 540 -17.55 14.83 -6.47
N SER A 541 -16.23 15.03 -6.39
CA SER A 541 -15.51 14.86 -5.12
C SER A 541 -14.37 15.86 -4.93
N SER A 542 -13.93 15.97 -3.69
CA SER A 542 -12.75 16.75 -3.29
C SER A 542 -12.02 16.01 -2.17
N THR A 543 -10.74 15.68 -2.37
CA THR A 543 -9.84 15.12 -1.36
C THR A 543 -8.71 16.09 -1.15
N LYS A 544 -8.57 16.65 0.06
CA LYS A 544 -7.54 17.64 0.43
C LYS A 544 -6.96 17.34 1.80
N GLY A 545 -5.73 17.73 1.99
CA GLY A 545 -5.01 17.64 3.28
C GLY A 545 -3.52 17.83 3.12
N ASN A 546 -2.81 17.66 4.22
CA ASN A 546 -1.36 17.55 4.29
C ASN A 546 -0.90 16.10 4.52
N TYR A 547 -1.85 15.15 4.57
CA TYR A 547 -1.61 13.74 4.84
C TYR A 547 -2.43 12.87 3.88
N GLU A 548 -1.75 12.06 3.08
CA GLU A 548 -2.40 11.17 2.11
C GLU A 548 -3.03 9.94 2.79
N GLY A 549 -2.29 9.37 3.70
CA GLY A 549 -2.52 8.13 4.41
C GLY A 549 -1.21 7.67 5.01
N THR A 550 -1.08 6.39 5.30
CA THR A 550 0.15 5.82 5.87
C THR A 550 1.31 5.74 4.86
N VAL A 551 1.10 6.13 3.61
CA VAL A 551 2.12 6.13 2.54
C VAL A 551 2.16 7.49 1.84
N LYS A 552 3.22 7.76 1.05
CA LYS A 552 3.38 8.98 0.24
C LYS A 552 3.54 8.61 -1.24
N SER A 553 2.45 8.73 -2.01
CA SER A 553 2.44 8.37 -3.45
C SER A 553 3.20 9.35 -4.34
N ASP A 554 3.39 10.62 -3.91
CA ASP A 554 4.07 11.64 -4.70
C ASP A 554 5.54 11.29 -4.99
N ASN A 555 6.18 10.52 -4.10
CA ASN A 555 7.57 10.06 -4.26
C ASN A 555 7.72 8.52 -4.29
N GLY A 556 6.60 7.77 -4.24
CA GLY A 556 6.61 6.31 -4.26
C GLY A 556 6.99 5.65 -2.94
N GLN A 557 6.97 6.38 -1.82
CA GLN A 557 7.23 5.82 -0.49
C GLN A 557 6.06 4.96 -0.02
N ASP A 558 6.32 3.70 0.33
CA ASP A 558 5.34 2.69 0.73
C ASP A 558 5.50 2.20 2.18
N ASP A 559 6.50 2.69 2.92
CA ASP A 559 6.66 2.42 4.35
C ASP A 559 5.51 3.04 5.16
N ALA A 560 4.73 2.22 5.83
CA ALA A 560 3.49 2.62 6.47
C ALA A 560 3.69 3.37 7.79
N GLY A 561 3.10 4.57 7.93
CA GLY A 561 3.12 5.39 9.16
C GLY A 561 4.46 6.05 9.46
N ILE A 562 5.34 6.11 8.47
CA ILE A 562 6.65 6.76 8.51
C ILE A 562 6.87 7.55 7.21
N THR A 563 6.01 8.54 6.97
CA THR A 563 6.02 9.27 5.70
C THR A 563 6.97 10.46 5.71
N GLN A 564 7.75 10.60 4.65
CA GLN A 564 8.77 11.65 4.52
C GLN A 564 8.26 13.08 4.73
N ASP A 565 6.98 13.37 4.51
CA ASP A 565 6.42 14.71 4.75
C ASP A 565 6.55 15.16 6.22
N PHE A 566 6.62 14.21 7.17
CA PHE A 566 6.71 14.47 8.60
C PHE A 566 8.08 14.16 9.21
N ASP A 567 9.06 13.73 8.40
CA ASP A 567 10.42 13.46 8.89
C ASP A 567 11.15 14.71 9.43
N GLN A 568 10.84 15.90 8.92
CA GLN A 568 11.37 17.16 9.42
C GLN A 568 10.30 18.27 9.37
N PRO A 569 10.26 19.21 10.31
CA PRO A 569 9.25 20.28 10.29
C PRO A 569 9.21 21.05 8.97
N GLY A 570 10.38 21.38 8.40
CA GLY A 570 10.48 22.12 7.15
C GLY A 570 9.94 21.37 5.92
N LEU A 571 9.86 20.01 5.95
CA LEU A 571 9.27 19.22 4.88
C LEU A 571 7.75 19.38 4.81
N THR A 572 7.12 19.84 5.90
CA THR A 572 5.67 20.09 5.93
C THR A 572 5.27 21.40 5.25
N ASP A 573 6.24 22.27 4.93
CA ASP A 573 6.00 23.53 4.22
C ASP A 573 5.40 23.25 2.83
N GLY A 574 4.16 23.71 2.60
CA GLY A 574 3.45 23.48 1.34
C GLY A 574 2.85 22.09 1.17
N SER A 575 2.90 21.20 2.16
CA SER A 575 2.35 19.84 2.08
C SER A 575 0.81 19.81 1.95
N TYR A 576 0.09 20.87 2.32
CA TYR A 576 -1.36 20.95 2.19
C TYR A 576 -1.80 21.24 0.76
N GLY A 577 -2.60 20.35 0.16
CA GLY A 577 -3.13 20.50 -1.18
C GLY A 577 -4.18 19.44 -1.54
N TYR A 578 -4.42 19.25 -2.85
CA TYR A 578 -5.14 18.07 -3.31
C TYR A 578 -4.25 16.85 -3.17
N LEU A 579 -4.81 15.77 -2.65
CA LEU A 579 -4.05 14.52 -2.46
C LEU A 579 -3.96 13.71 -3.77
N PRO A 580 -2.97 12.83 -3.95
CA PRO A 580 -2.72 12.11 -5.20
C PRO A 580 -3.92 11.33 -5.75
N ASN A 581 -4.76 10.78 -4.90
CA ASN A 581 -5.97 10.05 -5.26
C ASN A 581 -7.18 10.97 -5.59
N HIS A 582 -7.00 12.29 -5.57
CA HIS A 582 -8.07 13.22 -5.91
C HIS A 582 -8.48 13.13 -7.38
N ARG A 583 -9.79 12.91 -7.62
CA ARG A 583 -10.44 13.03 -8.92
C ARG A 583 -11.70 13.86 -8.74
N ARG A 584 -11.74 15.04 -9.40
CA ARG A 584 -12.86 15.98 -9.26
C ARG A 584 -14.17 15.41 -9.80
N HIS A 585 -14.10 14.74 -10.93
CA HIS A 585 -15.23 14.19 -11.65
C HIS A 585 -14.94 12.73 -12.01
N LEU A 586 -15.87 11.85 -11.69
CA LEU A 586 -15.82 10.44 -12.06
C LEU A 586 -17.19 10.03 -12.61
N LEU A 587 -17.23 9.63 -13.88
CA LEU A 587 -18.40 9.06 -14.53
C LEU A 587 -18.15 7.59 -14.83
N LYS A 588 -19.09 6.73 -14.47
CA LYS A 588 -19.11 5.31 -14.79
C LYS A 588 -20.46 4.94 -15.38
N VAL A 589 -20.46 4.21 -16.49
CA VAL A 589 -21.67 3.70 -17.14
C VAL A 589 -21.45 2.26 -17.58
N PHE A 590 -22.28 1.35 -17.10
CA PHE A 590 -22.27 -0.07 -17.45
C PHE A 590 -23.61 -0.40 -18.14
N GLY A 591 -23.56 -1.02 -19.29
CA GLY A 591 -24.74 -1.44 -20.03
C GLY A 591 -24.66 -2.89 -20.46
N THR A 592 -25.77 -3.59 -20.42
CA THR A 592 -25.92 -4.94 -20.97
C THR A 592 -27.13 -5.00 -21.87
N LYS A 593 -26.99 -5.58 -23.06
CA LYS A 593 -28.06 -5.74 -24.04
C LYS A 593 -28.05 -7.16 -24.59
N ALA A 594 -29.17 -7.88 -24.47
CA ALA A 594 -29.42 -9.07 -25.22
C ALA A 594 -29.69 -8.68 -26.68
N ILE A 595 -28.79 -9.04 -27.60
CA ILE A 595 -29.00 -8.81 -29.04
C ILE A 595 -30.01 -9.84 -29.59
N ASN A 596 -29.91 -11.06 -29.08
CA ASN A 596 -30.85 -12.15 -29.28
C ASN A 596 -30.65 -13.20 -28.19
N ASP A 597 -31.39 -14.34 -28.27
CA ASP A 597 -31.35 -15.41 -27.25
C ASP A 597 -29.98 -16.05 -27.04
N LYS A 598 -29.02 -15.83 -27.96
CA LYS A 598 -27.67 -16.40 -27.90
C LYS A 598 -26.57 -15.38 -27.74
N LEU A 599 -26.80 -14.14 -28.09
CA LEU A 599 -25.77 -13.10 -28.15
C LEU A 599 -26.08 -11.95 -27.19
N THR A 600 -25.17 -11.70 -26.26
CA THR A 600 -25.26 -10.60 -25.31
C THR A 600 -24.06 -9.67 -25.49
N LEU A 601 -24.32 -8.38 -25.53
CA LEU A 601 -23.32 -7.30 -25.52
C LEU A 601 -23.29 -6.65 -24.14
N GLY A 602 -22.10 -6.59 -23.55
CA GLY A 602 -21.80 -5.77 -22.36
C GLY A 602 -20.92 -4.60 -22.77
N MET A 603 -21.09 -3.45 -22.14
CA MET A 603 -20.23 -2.26 -22.30
C MET A 603 -19.97 -1.61 -20.95
N ALA A 604 -18.74 -1.15 -20.73
CA ALA A 604 -18.35 -0.38 -19.57
C ALA A 604 -17.62 0.88 -20.04
N PHE A 605 -18.13 2.04 -19.62
CA PHE A 605 -17.51 3.33 -19.89
C PHE A 605 -17.10 3.99 -18.59
N ARG A 606 -15.86 4.50 -18.52
CA ARG A 606 -15.33 5.27 -17.41
C ARG A 606 -14.68 6.54 -17.94
N ALA A 607 -14.95 7.67 -17.28
CA ALA A 607 -14.21 8.91 -17.48
C ALA A 607 -13.90 9.54 -16.13
N GLU A 608 -12.65 9.95 -15.92
CA GLU A 608 -12.20 10.60 -14.70
C GLU A 608 -11.31 11.80 -15.00
N SER A 609 -11.48 12.85 -14.20
CA SER A 609 -10.70 14.07 -14.35
C SER A 609 -9.22 13.87 -14.02
N PRO A 610 -8.34 14.76 -14.50
CA PRO A 610 -6.89 14.70 -14.26
C PRO A 610 -6.51 14.58 -12.79
N ARG A 611 -5.39 13.92 -12.53
CA ARG A 611 -4.61 14.02 -11.28
C ARG A 611 -3.86 15.36 -11.29
N LYS A 612 -3.76 16.00 -10.13
CA LYS A 612 -2.97 17.20 -9.93
C LYS A 612 -1.61 16.86 -9.32
N PHE A 613 -0.59 17.56 -9.77
CA PHE A 613 0.80 17.36 -9.40
C PHE A 613 1.43 18.61 -8.81
N GLY A 614 2.48 18.42 -8.00
CA GLY A 614 3.27 19.47 -7.38
C GLY A 614 4.60 19.73 -8.07
N CYS A 615 5.52 20.30 -7.33
CA CYS A 615 6.93 20.39 -7.68
C CYS A 615 7.73 20.11 -6.41
N ILE A 616 8.63 19.12 -6.47
CA ILE A 616 9.47 18.68 -5.37
C ILE A 616 10.90 19.11 -5.66
N GLY A 617 11.57 19.69 -4.66
CA GLY A 617 12.97 20.11 -4.73
C GLY A 617 13.55 20.31 -3.34
N THR A 618 14.70 20.97 -3.27
CA THR A 618 15.44 21.18 -2.03
C THR A 618 14.89 22.36 -1.23
N HIS A 619 14.72 22.22 0.08
CA HIS A 619 14.29 23.32 0.96
C HIS A 619 15.35 24.43 1.02
N PRO A 620 15.00 25.73 0.76
CA PRO A 620 15.99 26.76 0.55
C PRO A 620 16.67 27.30 1.83
N THR A 621 16.07 27.12 2.99
CA THR A 621 16.52 27.78 4.23
C THR A 621 16.56 26.88 5.46
N ASP A 622 15.71 25.86 5.56
CA ASP A 622 15.75 24.91 6.68
C ASP A 622 16.93 23.94 6.50
N VAL A 623 17.82 23.87 7.48
CA VAL A 623 19.06 23.10 7.42
C VAL A 623 18.77 21.58 7.42
N PHE A 624 17.80 21.13 8.22
CA PHE A 624 17.48 19.71 8.36
C PHE A 624 16.66 19.23 7.16
N ALA A 625 15.65 19.99 6.75
CA ALA A 625 14.88 19.66 5.54
C ALA A 625 15.75 19.69 4.28
N SER A 626 16.69 20.65 4.16
CA SER A 626 17.62 20.69 3.01
C SER A 626 18.61 19.53 3.00
N ALA A 627 18.95 18.96 4.14
CA ALA A 627 19.79 17.78 4.24
C ALA A 627 19.10 16.50 3.71
N TYR A 628 17.77 16.50 3.66
CA TYR A 628 16.98 15.48 2.95
C TYR A 628 17.11 15.53 1.41
N GLY A 629 17.66 16.63 0.89
CA GLY A 629 17.78 16.87 -0.56
C GLY A 629 16.44 17.26 -1.20
N ASP A 630 16.14 16.68 -2.36
CA ASP A 630 14.94 17.01 -3.14
C ASP A 630 13.69 16.32 -2.56
N SER A 631 13.18 16.85 -1.44
CA SER A 631 12.07 16.25 -0.68
C SER A 631 11.01 17.26 -0.21
N SER A 632 11.23 18.55 -0.49
CA SER A 632 10.38 19.65 -0.05
C SER A 632 9.48 20.17 -1.18
N TRP A 633 8.35 20.79 -0.83
CA TRP A 633 7.44 21.42 -1.79
C TRP A 633 7.96 22.78 -2.29
N TYR A 634 9.22 22.80 -2.73
CA TYR A 634 9.88 23.95 -3.32
C TYR A 634 10.32 23.63 -4.75
N CYS A 635 10.15 24.59 -5.63
CA CYS A 635 10.57 24.52 -7.02
C CYS A 635 11.58 25.63 -7.25
N GLU A 636 12.85 25.31 -7.47
CA GLU A 636 13.95 26.27 -7.64
C GLU A 636 13.93 27.36 -6.53
N GLY A 637 13.79 26.94 -5.28
CA GLY A 637 13.74 27.80 -4.10
C GLY A 637 12.42 28.57 -3.91
N THR A 638 11.39 28.32 -4.71
CA THR A 638 10.07 28.93 -4.57
C THR A 638 9.06 27.92 -4.03
N LEU A 639 8.35 28.29 -2.95
CA LEU A 639 7.31 27.45 -2.36
C LEU A 639 6.21 27.14 -3.40
N THR A 640 6.02 25.89 -3.71
CA THR A 640 5.04 25.37 -4.67
C THR A 640 4.17 24.32 -3.97
N PRO A 641 3.03 24.70 -3.38
CA PRO A 641 2.22 23.77 -2.60
C PRO A 641 1.83 22.52 -3.35
N ARG A 642 1.63 21.40 -2.62
CA ARG A 642 1.21 20.12 -3.17
C ARG A 642 0.09 20.27 -4.20
N ALA A 643 0.21 19.60 -5.34
CA ALA A 643 -0.80 19.55 -6.40
C ALA A 643 -1.19 20.93 -6.98
N SER A 644 -0.27 21.92 -6.97
CA SER A 644 -0.53 23.27 -7.50
C SER A 644 0.20 23.59 -8.81
N ALA A 645 1.07 22.72 -9.32
CA ALA A 645 1.94 23.04 -10.43
C ALA A 645 1.35 22.67 -11.80
N PHE A 646 0.87 21.45 -11.98
CA PHE A 646 0.34 20.95 -13.27
C PHE A 646 -0.65 19.79 -13.04
N GLU A 647 -1.16 19.18 -14.12
CA GLU A 647 -2.11 18.07 -14.07
C GLU A 647 -1.90 17.10 -15.23
N SER A 648 -2.29 15.82 -15.03
CA SER A 648 -2.26 14.78 -16.05
C SER A 648 -3.42 14.93 -17.06
N ASP A 649 -3.61 13.92 -17.90
CA ASP A 649 -4.74 13.88 -18.84
C ASP A 649 -6.03 13.41 -18.14
N THR A 650 -7.17 13.69 -18.81
CA THR A 650 -8.44 13.04 -18.52
C THR A 650 -8.36 11.58 -18.96
N ILE A 651 -8.58 10.64 -18.05
CA ILE A 651 -8.59 9.21 -18.37
C ILE A 651 -9.98 8.83 -18.87
N THR A 652 -10.04 8.18 -20.05
CA THR A 652 -11.29 7.69 -20.64
C THR A 652 -11.10 6.24 -21.08
N THR A 653 -11.94 5.34 -20.58
CA THR A 653 -11.90 3.92 -20.91
C THR A 653 -13.27 3.47 -21.40
N LEU A 654 -13.30 2.75 -22.50
CA LEU A 654 -14.48 2.03 -22.97
C LEU A 654 -14.10 0.56 -23.16
N ASP A 655 -14.77 -0.32 -22.44
CA ASP A 655 -14.63 -1.77 -22.59
C ASP A 655 -15.89 -2.35 -23.22
N ALA A 656 -15.73 -3.43 -23.98
CA ALA A 656 -16.82 -4.16 -24.60
C ALA A 656 -16.64 -5.67 -24.38
N LEU A 657 -17.71 -6.33 -24.02
CA LEU A 657 -17.81 -7.78 -23.87
C LEU A 657 -18.84 -8.32 -24.85
N LEU A 658 -18.48 -9.30 -25.66
CA LEU A 658 -19.40 -10.06 -26.49
C LEU A 658 -19.47 -11.50 -25.99
N SER A 659 -20.62 -11.93 -25.51
CA SER A 659 -20.87 -13.31 -25.03
C SER A 659 -21.80 -14.03 -25.98
N TYR A 660 -21.31 -15.16 -26.57
CA TYR A 660 -22.08 -15.98 -27.50
C TYR A 660 -22.33 -17.36 -26.92
N ARG A 661 -23.60 -17.68 -26.63
CA ARG A 661 -24.04 -19.00 -26.18
C ARG A 661 -24.20 -19.93 -27.38
N PHE A 662 -23.16 -20.72 -27.67
CA PHE A 662 -23.18 -21.70 -28.74
C PHE A 662 -24.20 -22.83 -28.46
N SER A 663 -24.21 -23.35 -27.23
CA SER A 663 -25.14 -24.36 -26.73
C SER A 663 -25.52 -24.07 -25.27
N GLU A 664 -26.36 -24.91 -24.66
CA GLU A 664 -26.71 -24.82 -23.25
C GLU A 664 -25.47 -24.94 -22.31
N ARG A 665 -24.40 -25.59 -22.83
CA ARG A 665 -23.20 -25.92 -22.08
C ARG A 665 -21.94 -25.15 -22.51
N LEU A 666 -21.98 -24.48 -23.66
CA LEU A 666 -20.79 -23.84 -24.25
C LEU A 666 -21.04 -22.39 -24.56
N ILE A 667 -20.24 -21.53 -23.96
CA ILE A 667 -20.25 -20.08 -24.14
C ILE A 667 -18.87 -19.62 -24.60
N PHE A 668 -18.82 -18.79 -25.65
CA PHE A 668 -17.63 -18.06 -26.06
C PHE A 668 -17.73 -16.63 -25.65
N ARG A 669 -16.60 -16.04 -25.26
CA ARG A 669 -16.48 -14.65 -24.87
C ARG A 669 -15.37 -13.96 -25.66
N LEU A 670 -15.62 -12.72 -26.02
CA LEU A 670 -14.64 -11.79 -26.56
C LEU A 670 -14.69 -10.53 -25.70
N ASP A 671 -13.65 -10.29 -24.93
CA ASP A 671 -13.50 -9.09 -24.14
C ASP A 671 -12.53 -8.15 -24.85
N MET A 672 -12.92 -6.92 -25.08
CA MET A 672 -12.06 -5.86 -25.61
C MET A 672 -11.96 -4.76 -24.55
N PHE A 673 -10.79 -4.62 -23.95
CA PHE A 673 -10.48 -3.59 -22.97
C PHE A 673 -9.92 -2.36 -23.69
N ASN A 674 -10.27 -1.17 -23.19
CA ASN A 674 -9.88 0.11 -23.78
C ASN A 674 -10.09 0.17 -25.30
N VAL A 675 -11.33 -0.10 -25.76
CA VAL A 675 -11.72 -0.11 -27.20
C VAL A 675 -11.25 1.13 -27.94
N LEU A 676 -11.23 2.30 -27.25
CA LEU A 676 -10.81 3.58 -27.81
C LEU A 676 -9.30 3.71 -27.99
N ASP A 677 -8.53 2.79 -27.42
CA ASP A 677 -7.08 2.84 -27.37
C ASP A 677 -6.56 4.19 -26.83
N SER A 678 -7.21 4.69 -25.78
CA SER A 678 -6.82 5.93 -25.13
C SER A 678 -5.52 5.72 -24.35
N GLN A 679 -4.52 6.56 -24.64
CA GLN A 679 -3.17 6.47 -24.03
C GLN A 679 -2.91 7.71 -23.18
N ALA A 680 -3.87 8.07 -22.32
CA ALA A 680 -3.77 9.19 -21.42
C ALA A 680 -2.56 9.05 -20.47
N VAL A 681 -1.86 10.15 -20.23
CA VAL A 681 -0.81 10.22 -19.20
C VAL A 681 -1.47 10.10 -17.83
N THR A 682 -1.08 9.10 -17.05
CA THR A 682 -1.64 8.82 -15.73
C THR A 682 -0.74 9.29 -14.59
N ASP A 683 0.57 9.29 -14.82
CA ASP A 683 1.58 9.71 -13.86
C ASP A 683 2.72 10.47 -14.52
N MET A 684 3.31 11.45 -13.78
CA MET A 684 4.31 12.38 -14.28
C MET A 684 5.35 12.67 -13.21
N ASN A 685 6.58 13.01 -13.64
CA ASN A 685 7.68 13.34 -12.75
C ASN A 685 7.44 14.68 -12.04
N GLU A 686 7.34 14.64 -10.70
CA GLU A 686 7.11 15.82 -9.85
C GLU A 686 8.42 16.47 -9.35
N TYR A 687 9.59 15.84 -9.55
CA TYR A 687 10.87 16.39 -9.14
C TYR A 687 11.30 17.53 -10.06
N GLY A 688 11.19 18.77 -9.59
CA GLY A 688 11.70 19.97 -10.28
C GLY A 688 13.22 20.10 -10.24
N GLU A 689 13.83 19.49 -9.22
CA GLU A 689 15.27 19.46 -9.01
C GLU A 689 15.79 18.03 -8.91
N SER A 690 17.07 17.84 -9.16
CA SER A 690 17.80 16.58 -8.97
C SER A 690 19.21 16.90 -8.47
N GLY A 691 19.45 16.64 -7.17
CA GLY A 691 20.70 17.03 -6.51
C GLY A 691 20.92 18.53 -6.47
N GLY A 692 19.87 19.31 -6.27
CA GLY A 692 19.90 20.79 -6.18
C GLY A 692 20.12 21.50 -7.53
N VAL A 693 19.92 20.80 -8.66
CA VAL A 693 19.94 21.39 -10.01
C VAL A 693 18.61 21.10 -10.72
N THR A 694 18.21 21.99 -11.64
CA THR A 694 16.97 21.80 -12.42
C THR A 694 16.92 20.41 -13.08
N ASN A 695 15.87 19.66 -12.82
CA ASN A 695 15.67 18.33 -13.38
C ASN A 695 15.11 18.39 -14.82
N PRO A 696 15.85 17.91 -15.82
CA PRO A 696 15.40 17.95 -17.21
C PRO A 696 14.18 17.03 -17.46
N ASN A 697 13.88 16.10 -16.58
CA ASN A 697 12.76 15.17 -16.68
C ASN A 697 11.49 15.66 -15.94
N TYR A 698 11.52 16.86 -15.35
CA TYR A 698 10.36 17.45 -14.69
C TYR A 698 9.19 17.58 -15.65
N GLN A 699 8.00 17.15 -15.21
CA GLN A 699 6.75 17.10 -15.99
C GLN A 699 6.77 16.11 -17.18
N LEU A 700 7.78 15.25 -17.29
CA LEU A 700 7.71 14.18 -18.29
C LEU A 700 6.86 13.01 -17.78
N PRO A 701 6.15 12.30 -18.70
CA PRO A 701 5.37 11.14 -18.34
C PRO A 701 6.23 10.02 -17.71
N ILE A 702 5.72 9.44 -16.62
CA ILE A 702 6.24 8.22 -16.01
C ILE A 702 5.37 7.02 -16.42
N ASN A 703 4.05 7.23 -16.53
CA ASN A 703 3.14 6.16 -16.85
C ASN A 703 1.97 6.62 -17.72
N PHE A 704 1.43 5.70 -18.51
CA PHE A 704 0.29 5.89 -19.38
C PHE A 704 -0.84 4.92 -19.03
N GLN A 705 -2.05 5.24 -19.46
CA GLN A 705 -3.18 4.33 -19.41
C GLN A 705 -2.85 3.02 -20.16
N ALA A 706 -3.33 1.89 -19.63
CA ALA A 706 -3.15 0.60 -20.29
C ALA A 706 -3.70 0.61 -21.72
N PRO A 707 -2.97 0.07 -22.71
CA PRO A 707 -3.38 0.06 -24.11
C PRO A 707 -4.59 -0.84 -24.34
N ARG A 708 -5.15 -0.81 -25.55
CA ARG A 708 -6.19 -1.76 -25.94
C ARG A 708 -5.67 -3.17 -25.91
N LYS A 709 -6.45 -4.08 -25.30
CA LYS A 709 -6.19 -5.53 -25.34
C LYS A 709 -7.46 -6.32 -25.58
N ILE A 710 -7.30 -7.46 -26.24
CA ILE A 710 -8.40 -8.37 -26.53
C ILE A 710 -8.12 -9.70 -25.82
N ARG A 711 -9.13 -10.19 -25.10
CA ARG A 711 -9.10 -11.48 -24.43
C ARG A 711 -10.15 -12.41 -25.03
N LEU A 712 -9.74 -13.62 -25.34
CA LEU A 712 -10.59 -14.68 -25.82
C LEU A 712 -10.96 -15.61 -24.66
N GLY A 713 -12.24 -15.92 -24.50
CA GLY A 713 -12.72 -16.76 -23.42
C GLY A 713 -13.65 -17.86 -23.89
N MET A 714 -13.60 -18.98 -23.19
CA MET A 714 -14.52 -20.13 -23.42
C MET A 714 -14.94 -20.70 -22.07
N GLN A 715 -16.24 -20.87 -21.88
CA GLN A 715 -16.80 -21.56 -20.72
C GLN A 715 -17.54 -22.80 -21.16
N PHE A 716 -17.31 -23.90 -20.45
CA PHE A 716 -18.01 -25.16 -20.67
C PHE A 716 -18.56 -25.73 -19.35
N ASP A 717 -19.86 -26.00 -19.33
CA ASP A 717 -20.58 -26.58 -18.18
C ASP A 717 -20.89 -28.07 -18.46
N PHE A 718 -20.54 -28.96 -17.54
CA PHE A 718 -20.66 -30.41 -17.68
C PHE A 718 -22.06 -30.97 -17.39
#